data_5b11f0649bc88243cf7a2a9509987642
#
_entry.id   5b11f0649bc88243cf7a2a9509987642
#
_cell.length_a   1.000
_cell.length_b   1.000
_cell.length_c   1.000
_cell.angle_alpha   90.00
_cell.angle_beta   90.00
_cell.angle_gamma   90.00
#
_symmetry.space_group_name_H-M   'P 1'
#
loop_
_entity.id
_entity.type
_entity.pdbx_description
1 polymer ?
#
loop_
_entity_poly.entity_id
_entity_poly.type
_entity_poly.pdbx_seq_one_letter_code
_entity_poly.pdbx_strand_id
1 'polypeptide(L)'
;MSRNRYERGWVLAALLALGTAAAGGAEKPLAFAYRSFWPEFEAMRQFKDAGVNTVCIFAANTANSLGQPYCKYPPVWRWFGKYDFASLDKQFDDVLAVNPSANFICMVDLNSPSWLDHQLALQGHSGESDSFTMLSCACANPAWRKATGEYLAAVVKHMEARYGDRVLAYLLAGGQTDEWMDYSRGVAGRAKAQAWKAWLKAHGRAEQPVPALERLDRAAFENFLRDPATERDVLDYAQFTGDVIVDTVLGFAAQTRALIPQQRQIGMFFGYILQLTHSRLVWGGHLEYERLYASTNIDFFISPGTYSDRPMGGGSGFMVPNGTRVLNGKGFLHEIDHRTPTYNVKLDGFVSIAWMVPWKDQAETDAGLKREFALATINGSSLWCFDMWGGVFKTPETMRVVAQGKKLWERFGAQPLAGRAEVALVVDPQSARYVNDLHPLVKEIYQGTRNKLNRLGAPFEVFSFNDLARVDLSPYKLVVFPGLFEVTPEKAALLKARVCKAGRTVLFVYAPGISDGSTLDPARIQELTGTAFKKPGVSVAQRDGWTAAYAASYADVTPQALKKLAAAAGVTLYCDDEVPVFASGQLVAIHLAQGGVKTITLPVACREVRELYTGRVVPVQGKQFPYTFATPDTALFEMVP
;
A
#
# COMPACT_ATOMS: atom_id res chain seq x y z
N MET A 1 -57.38 12.00 8.62
CA MET A 1 -57.08 11.91 10.06
C MET A 1 -56.10 10.79 10.26
N SER A 2 -55.10 11.04 11.03
CA SER A 2 -53.95 10.30 11.51
C SER A 2 -52.67 10.39 10.61
N ARG A 3 -51.80 11.31 11.03
CA ARG A 3 -50.39 11.45 10.69
C ARG A 3 -49.62 10.30 11.32
N ASN A 4 -48.78 9.63 10.56
CA ASN A 4 -47.71 8.82 11.14
C ASN A 4 -46.36 9.53 10.94
N ARG A 5 -45.82 10.02 12.05
CA ARG A 5 -44.43 10.41 12.23
C ARG A 5 -43.61 9.13 12.30
N TYR A 6 -42.56 9.04 11.45
CA TYR A 6 -41.37 8.27 11.76
C TYR A 6 -40.20 9.23 11.61
N GLU A 7 -39.91 9.90 12.71
CA GLU A 7 -38.65 10.64 12.88
C GLU A 7 -37.58 9.74 13.45
N ARG A 8 -36.41 9.86 12.85
CA ARG A 8 -35.07 10.02 13.47
C ARG A 8 -34.86 9.28 14.81
N GLY A 9 -34.12 8.19 14.76
CA GLY A 9 -33.67 7.53 15.98
C GLY A 9 -32.79 6.31 15.83
N TRP A 10 -31.78 6.30 14.96
CA TRP A 10 -30.78 5.22 14.90
C TRP A 10 -29.35 5.74 14.69
N VAL A 11 -28.88 6.66 15.52
CA VAL A 11 -27.47 7.09 15.53
C VAL A 11 -26.87 7.12 16.94
N LEU A 12 -27.58 6.69 17.97
CA LEU A 12 -27.04 6.80 19.34
C LEU A 12 -27.33 5.58 20.23
N ALA A 13 -27.01 4.37 19.78
CA ALA A 13 -27.03 3.18 20.64
C ALA A 13 -26.03 2.09 20.22
N ALA A 14 -24.77 2.45 19.98
CA ALA A 14 -23.68 1.48 19.77
C ALA A 14 -22.37 1.94 20.46
N LEU A 15 -22.49 2.56 21.61
CA LEU A 15 -21.35 2.97 22.43
C LEU A 15 -21.59 2.48 23.86
N LEU A 16 -21.44 1.17 24.11
CA LEU A 16 -21.11 0.58 25.43
C LEU A 16 -21.10 -0.96 25.29
N ALA A 17 -20.11 -1.44 24.52
CA ALA A 17 -19.54 -2.77 24.73
C ALA A 17 -18.03 -2.59 24.65
N LEU A 18 -17.44 -2.05 25.72
CA LEU A 18 -16.02 -2.20 26.02
C LEU A 18 -15.77 -3.67 26.37
N GLY A 19 -15.82 -4.52 25.37
CA GLY A 19 -15.13 -5.79 25.40
C GLY A 19 -13.65 -5.46 25.28
N THR A 20 -12.86 -5.79 26.30
CA THR A 20 -11.40 -5.92 26.22
C THR A 20 -11.10 -6.77 24.99
N ALA A 21 -10.73 -6.13 23.88
CA ALA A 21 -10.10 -6.82 22.76
C ALA A 21 -8.82 -7.40 23.36
N ALA A 22 -8.86 -8.70 23.63
CA ALA A 22 -7.65 -9.47 23.83
C ALA A 22 -6.73 -9.11 22.67
N ALA A 23 -5.47 -8.76 22.98
CA ALA A 23 -4.42 -8.59 22.00
C ALA A 23 -4.45 -9.85 21.13
N GLY A 24 -5.08 -9.74 19.94
CA GLY A 24 -5.14 -10.83 18.96
C GLY A 24 -3.70 -11.18 18.66
N GLY A 25 -3.30 -12.41 18.91
CA GLY A 25 -2.00 -12.91 18.54
C GLY A 25 -1.80 -12.58 17.07
N ALA A 26 -0.64 -12.04 16.70
CA ALA A 26 -0.34 -11.71 15.33
C ALA A 26 -0.62 -12.94 14.47
N GLU A 27 -1.51 -12.79 13.49
CA GLU A 27 -1.85 -13.87 12.59
C GLU A 27 -0.58 -14.28 11.85
N LYS A 28 -0.28 -15.56 11.82
CA LYS A 28 0.95 -16.05 11.21
C LYS A 28 0.97 -15.62 9.73
N PRO A 29 2.09 -15.04 9.23
CA PRO A 29 2.17 -14.65 7.81
C PRO A 29 1.85 -15.83 6.91
N LEU A 30 1.08 -15.59 5.85
CA LEU A 30 0.58 -16.62 4.93
C LEU A 30 1.71 -17.40 4.28
N ALA A 31 2.69 -16.73 3.69
CA ALA A 31 3.71 -17.39 2.90
C ALA A 31 4.97 -16.54 2.68
N PHE A 32 6.08 -17.24 2.48
CA PHE A 32 7.24 -16.79 1.71
C PHE A 32 7.16 -17.52 0.37
N ALA A 33 6.93 -16.82 -0.74
CA ALA A 33 6.54 -17.42 -2.00
C ALA A 33 7.45 -17.03 -3.18
N TYR A 34 7.31 -17.75 -4.28
CA TYR A 34 7.86 -17.41 -5.58
C TYR A 34 6.73 -17.04 -6.54
N ARG A 35 6.95 -15.99 -7.34
CA ARG A 35 6.06 -15.55 -8.41
C ARG A 35 6.84 -15.30 -9.69
N SER A 36 6.27 -15.66 -10.84
CA SER A 36 6.76 -15.27 -12.16
C SER A 36 5.58 -15.19 -13.14
N PHE A 37 5.65 -14.28 -14.09
CA PHE A 37 4.72 -14.27 -15.23
C PHE A 37 4.99 -15.46 -16.14
N TRP A 38 6.28 -15.76 -16.36
CA TRP A 38 6.71 -16.87 -17.19
C TRP A 38 7.54 -17.83 -16.34
N PRO A 39 6.99 -18.99 -15.98
CA PRO A 39 7.62 -19.88 -15.04
C PRO A 39 9.06 -20.24 -15.44
N GLU A 40 9.98 -19.90 -14.56
CA GLU A 40 11.38 -20.32 -14.61
C GLU A 40 11.54 -21.58 -13.74
N PHE A 41 11.42 -22.74 -14.36
CA PHE A 41 11.44 -24.02 -13.62
C PHE A 41 12.74 -24.27 -12.88
N GLU A 42 13.86 -23.79 -13.40
CA GLU A 42 15.15 -23.89 -12.69
C GLU A 42 15.16 -23.01 -11.43
N ALA A 43 14.69 -21.77 -11.52
CA ALA A 43 14.52 -20.91 -10.36
C ALA A 43 13.58 -21.55 -9.33
N MET A 44 12.47 -22.15 -9.78
CA MET A 44 11.54 -22.86 -8.87
C MET A 44 12.21 -24.00 -8.12
N ARG A 45 13.11 -24.80 -8.76
CA ARG A 45 13.88 -25.83 -8.07
C ARG A 45 14.78 -25.23 -7.01
N GLN A 46 15.50 -24.16 -7.34
CA GLN A 46 16.38 -23.47 -6.40
C GLN A 46 15.59 -22.87 -5.22
N PHE A 47 14.42 -22.28 -5.46
CA PHE A 47 13.52 -21.81 -4.41
C PHE A 47 13.02 -22.94 -3.50
N LYS A 48 12.62 -24.09 -4.10
CA LYS A 48 12.27 -25.29 -3.34
C LYS A 48 13.43 -25.75 -2.46
N ASP A 49 14.65 -25.81 -3.01
CA ASP A 49 15.86 -26.22 -2.28
C ASP A 49 16.21 -25.23 -1.16
N ALA A 50 15.84 -23.96 -1.30
CA ALA A 50 15.90 -22.94 -0.26
C ALA A 50 14.75 -23.02 0.76
N GLY A 51 13.82 -23.99 0.63
CA GLY A 51 12.68 -24.17 1.52
C GLY A 51 11.44 -23.37 1.16
N VAL A 52 11.38 -22.75 -0.02
CA VAL A 52 10.23 -21.99 -0.51
C VAL A 52 9.33 -22.89 -1.34
N ASN A 53 8.21 -23.30 -0.74
CA ASN A 53 7.27 -24.23 -1.36
C ASN A 53 5.96 -23.58 -1.84
N THR A 54 5.79 -22.29 -1.66
CA THR A 54 4.60 -21.58 -2.15
C THR A 54 4.89 -20.91 -3.47
N VAL A 55 4.03 -21.17 -4.47
CA VAL A 55 4.16 -20.63 -5.83
C VAL A 55 2.87 -19.90 -6.22
N CYS A 56 2.99 -18.73 -6.87
CA CYS A 56 1.85 -18.05 -7.43
C CYS A 56 1.50 -18.62 -8.81
N ILE A 57 0.24 -19.08 -8.97
CA ILE A 57 -0.38 -19.44 -10.25
C ILE A 57 -1.18 -18.24 -10.74
N PHE A 58 -1.14 -17.98 -12.04
CA PHE A 58 -1.84 -16.84 -12.62
C PHE A 58 -2.80 -17.27 -13.74
N ALA A 59 -4.10 -17.24 -13.47
CA ALA A 59 -5.15 -17.42 -14.47
C ALA A 59 -5.31 -16.12 -15.27
N ALA A 60 -4.33 -15.82 -16.14
CA ALA A 60 -4.26 -14.59 -16.91
C ALA A 60 -5.10 -14.68 -18.20
N ASN A 61 -5.76 -13.59 -18.55
CA ASN A 61 -6.57 -13.43 -19.76
C ASN A 61 -6.05 -12.31 -20.66
N THR A 62 -5.19 -11.44 -20.17
CA THR A 62 -4.72 -10.22 -20.82
C THR A 62 -3.20 -10.21 -20.98
N ALA A 63 -2.71 -9.24 -21.75
CA ALA A 63 -1.31 -8.87 -21.83
C ALA A 63 -1.07 -7.64 -20.95
N ASN A 64 0.18 -7.45 -20.53
CA ASN A 64 0.58 -6.26 -19.76
C ASN A 64 0.62 -5.00 -20.67
N SER A 65 0.90 -3.84 -20.06
CA SER A 65 1.00 -2.55 -20.76
C SER A 65 2.09 -2.49 -21.85
N LEU A 66 2.98 -3.48 -21.89
CA LEU A 66 4.01 -3.62 -22.95
C LEU A 66 3.59 -4.57 -24.09
N GLY A 67 2.36 -5.08 -24.06
CA GLY A 67 1.86 -6.05 -25.02
C GLY A 67 2.42 -7.47 -24.84
N GLN A 68 3.13 -7.74 -23.75
CA GLN A 68 3.61 -9.07 -23.40
C GLN A 68 2.51 -9.83 -22.66
N PRO A 69 2.25 -11.12 -23.00
CA PRO A 69 1.34 -11.93 -22.23
C PRO A 69 1.79 -12.02 -20.77
N TYR A 70 0.87 -11.84 -19.83
CA TYR A 70 1.15 -12.06 -18.40
C TYR A 70 1.44 -13.54 -18.07
N CYS A 71 1.08 -14.45 -18.95
CA CYS A 71 1.29 -15.87 -18.73
C CYS A 71 1.70 -16.54 -20.05
N LYS A 72 2.61 -17.52 -20.01
CA LYS A 72 2.96 -18.37 -21.18
C LYS A 72 1.83 -19.31 -21.59
N TYR A 73 0.90 -19.56 -20.68
CA TYR A 73 -0.21 -20.45 -20.96
C TYR A 73 -1.35 -19.69 -21.66
N PRO A 74 -2.09 -20.33 -22.56
CA PRO A 74 -3.22 -19.69 -23.21
C PRO A 74 -4.24 -19.14 -22.22
N PRO A 75 -4.96 -18.04 -22.56
CA PRO A 75 -5.98 -17.47 -21.69
C PRO A 75 -7.05 -18.50 -21.27
N VAL A 76 -7.49 -18.42 -20.01
CA VAL A 76 -8.51 -19.32 -19.47
C VAL A 76 -9.90 -18.95 -19.95
N TRP A 77 -10.23 -17.67 -20.03
CA TRP A 77 -11.55 -17.17 -20.40
C TRP A 77 -11.69 -17.02 -21.92
N ARG A 78 -12.35 -17.98 -22.58
CA ARG A 78 -12.47 -18.05 -24.04
C ARG A 78 -13.70 -17.38 -24.61
N TRP A 79 -14.84 -17.43 -23.90
CA TRP A 79 -16.11 -16.83 -24.27
C TRP A 79 -17.07 -16.87 -23.10
N PHE A 80 -18.25 -16.24 -23.23
CA PHE A 80 -19.31 -16.37 -22.22
C PHE A 80 -19.58 -17.84 -21.89
N GLY A 81 -19.38 -18.20 -20.62
CA GLY A 81 -19.56 -19.58 -20.13
C GLY A 81 -18.60 -20.62 -20.71
N LYS A 82 -17.54 -20.22 -21.44
CA LYS A 82 -16.54 -21.14 -22.02
C LYS A 82 -15.15 -20.85 -21.46
N TYR A 83 -14.60 -21.80 -20.75
CA TYR A 83 -13.31 -21.71 -20.05
C TYR A 83 -12.38 -22.83 -20.47
N ASP A 84 -11.10 -22.52 -20.70
CA ASP A 84 -10.04 -23.48 -20.98
C ASP A 84 -9.33 -23.88 -19.68
N PHE A 85 -9.96 -24.76 -18.93
CA PHE A 85 -9.37 -25.26 -17.69
C PHE A 85 -8.15 -26.16 -17.93
N ALA A 86 -8.01 -26.78 -19.09
CA ALA A 86 -6.81 -27.57 -19.41
C ALA A 86 -5.55 -26.70 -19.42
N SER A 87 -5.66 -25.46 -19.90
CA SER A 87 -4.57 -24.47 -19.84
C SER A 87 -4.19 -24.12 -18.40
N LEU A 88 -5.19 -23.94 -17.53
CA LEU A 88 -4.97 -23.66 -16.10
C LEU A 88 -4.36 -24.88 -15.38
N ASP A 89 -4.92 -26.08 -15.59
CA ASP A 89 -4.41 -27.32 -15.02
C ASP A 89 -2.96 -27.55 -15.39
N LYS A 90 -2.58 -27.27 -16.63
CA LYS A 90 -1.19 -27.40 -17.07
C LYS A 90 -0.23 -26.51 -16.27
N GLN A 91 -0.64 -25.32 -15.81
CA GLN A 91 0.21 -24.50 -14.94
C GLN A 91 0.47 -25.20 -13.60
N PHE A 92 -0.56 -25.78 -12.97
CA PHE A 92 -0.41 -26.53 -11.73
C PHE A 92 0.48 -27.75 -11.94
N ASP A 93 0.21 -28.54 -12.98
CA ASP A 93 0.93 -29.78 -13.26
C ASP A 93 2.42 -29.51 -13.54
N ASP A 94 2.75 -28.47 -14.29
CA ASP A 94 4.14 -28.09 -14.58
C ASP A 94 4.89 -27.66 -13.30
N VAL A 95 4.23 -26.95 -12.38
CA VAL A 95 4.83 -26.59 -11.08
C VAL A 95 4.98 -27.84 -10.21
N LEU A 96 3.96 -28.71 -10.15
CA LEU A 96 4.00 -29.94 -9.35
C LEU A 96 5.05 -30.94 -9.86
N ALA A 97 5.33 -30.95 -11.16
CA ALA A 97 6.43 -31.75 -11.73
C ALA A 97 7.81 -31.30 -11.22
N VAL A 98 7.98 -30.02 -10.91
CA VAL A 98 9.22 -29.45 -10.38
C VAL A 98 9.26 -29.46 -8.85
N ASN A 99 8.12 -29.16 -8.22
CA ASN A 99 7.95 -29.12 -6.78
C ASN A 99 6.67 -29.86 -6.36
N PRO A 100 6.74 -31.19 -6.13
CA PRO A 100 5.56 -31.99 -5.73
C PRO A 100 4.92 -31.58 -4.41
N SER A 101 5.63 -30.81 -3.56
CA SER A 101 5.12 -30.29 -2.29
C SER A 101 4.59 -28.84 -2.39
N ALA A 102 4.45 -28.30 -3.61
CA ALA A 102 4.02 -26.93 -3.79
C ALA A 102 2.62 -26.67 -3.22
N ASN A 103 2.49 -25.53 -2.53
CA ASN A 103 1.24 -24.86 -2.22
C ASN A 103 1.06 -23.65 -3.14
N PHE A 104 -0.17 -23.20 -3.30
CA PHE A 104 -0.48 -22.21 -4.31
C PHE A 104 -1.15 -20.95 -3.73
N ILE A 105 -0.73 -19.81 -4.24
CA ILE A 105 -1.50 -18.56 -4.24
C ILE A 105 -2.06 -18.42 -5.65
N CYS A 106 -3.38 -18.37 -5.80
CA CYS A 106 -4.04 -18.37 -7.09
C CYS A 106 -4.49 -16.96 -7.46
N MET A 107 -3.78 -16.31 -8.37
CA MET A 107 -4.14 -15.00 -8.91
C MET A 107 -5.12 -15.18 -10.07
N VAL A 108 -6.23 -14.44 -10.04
CA VAL A 108 -7.28 -14.47 -11.07
C VAL A 108 -7.37 -13.11 -11.73
N ASP A 109 -7.02 -13.04 -13.01
CA ASP A 109 -7.13 -11.84 -13.84
C ASP A 109 -8.60 -11.59 -14.19
N LEU A 110 -9.18 -10.54 -13.63
CA LEU A 110 -10.57 -10.11 -13.84
C LEU A 110 -10.68 -9.03 -14.93
N ASN A 111 -9.59 -8.74 -15.62
CA ASN A 111 -9.64 -7.83 -16.75
C ASN A 111 -10.39 -8.42 -17.94
N SER A 112 -10.98 -7.54 -18.71
CA SER A 112 -11.69 -7.90 -19.94
C SER A 112 -10.74 -8.48 -20.97
N PRO A 113 -10.91 -9.73 -21.41
CA PRO A 113 -10.30 -10.15 -22.66
C PRO A 113 -10.88 -9.34 -23.81
N SER A 114 -10.11 -9.12 -24.86
CA SER A 114 -10.48 -8.27 -26.00
C SER A 114 -11.82 -8.64 -26.66
N TRP A 115 -12.15 -9.94 -26.70
CA TRP A 115 -13.43 -10.40 -27.25
C TRP A 115 -14.63 -9.94 -26.39
N LEU A 116 -14.47 -9.87 -25.03
CA LEU A 116 -15.54 -9.39 -24.14
C LEU A 116 -15.81 -7.91 -24.37
N ASP A 117 -14.75 -7.09 -24.41
CA ASP A 117 -14.88 -5.67 -24.71
C ASP A 117 -15.58 -5.43 -26.06
N HIS A 118 -15.16 -6.17 -27.09
CA HIS A 118 -15.81 -6.10 -28.41
C HIS A 118 -17.28 -6.50 -28.37
N GLN A 119 -17.64 -7.58 -27.66
CA GLN A 119 -19.03 -8.05 -27.58
C GLN A 119 -19.92 -7.07 -26.79
N LEU A 120 -19.41 -6.50 -25.70
CA LEU A 120 -20.14 -5.49 -24.94
C LEU A 120 -20.27 -4.18 -25.73
N ALA A 121 -19.28 -3.82 -26.54
CA ALA A 121 -19.38 -2.68 -27.46
C ALA A 121 -20.50 -2.86 -28.50
N LEU A 122 -20.66 -4.07 -29.08
CA LEU A 122 -21.76 -4.39 -30.00
C LEU A 122 -23.14 -4.30 -29.31
N GLN A 123 -23.21 -4.49 -27.99
CA GLN A 123 -24.42 -4.32 -27.19
C GLN A 123 -24.65 -2.88 -26.73
N GLY A 124 -23.87 -1.92 -27.25
CA GLY A 124 -23.99 -0.50 -26.94
C GLY A 124 -23.20 -0.03 -25.73
N HIS A 125 -22.23 -0.80 -25.25
CA HIS A 125 -21.33 -0.49 -24.14
C HIS A 125 -19.91 -0.12 -24.61
N SER A 126 -19.78 0.54 -25.76
CA SER A 126 -18.49 0.94 -26.32
C SER A 126 -17.70 1.83 -25.35
N GLY A 127 -16.42 1.49 -25.10
CA GLY A 127 -15.55 2.20 -24.17
C GLY A 127 -15.93 2.04 -22.68
N GLU A 128 -16.84 1.11 -22.35
CA GLU A 128 -17.32 0.90 -20.98
C GLU A 128 -16.92 -0.46 -20.40
N SER A 129 -16.11 -1.23 -21.07
CA SER A 129 -15.75 -2.59 -20.68
C SER A 129 -14.27 -2.90 -20.83
N ASP A 130 -13.45 -1.99 -21.31
CA ASP A 130 -12.00 -2.05 -21.19
C ASP A 130 -11.58 -1.80 -19.74
N SER A 131 -11.59 -2.84 -18.93
CA SER A 131 -11.24 -2.74 -17.51
C SER A 131 -9.75 -2.46 -17.28
N PHE A 132 -8.89 -2.69 -18.26
CA PHE A 132 -7.46 -2.45 -18.11
C PHE A 132 -7.11 -0.96 -18.09
N THR A 133 -7.78 -0.14 -18.91
CA THR A 133 -7.55 1.31 -18.98
C THR A 133 -8.72 2.14 -18.43
N MET A 134 -9.94 1.62 -18.49
CA MET A 134 -11.19 2.30 -18.15
C MET A 134 -11.89 1.59 -16.96
N LEU A 135 -11.13 1.25 -15.93
CA LEU A 135 -11.60 0.40 -14.84
C LEU A 135 -12.89 0.89 -14.19
N SER A 136 -12.98 2.19 -13.86
CA SER A 136 -14.18 2.74 -13.24
C SER A 136 -15.41 2.71 -14.14
N CYS A 137 -15.25 2.77 -15.47
CA CYS A 137 -16.33 2.57 -16.43
C CYS A 137 -16.78 1.12 -16.46
N ALA A 138 -15.83 0.17 -16.50
CA ALA A 138 -16.12 -1.26 -16.43
C ALA A 138 -16.81 -1.62 -15.12
N CYS A 139 -16.31 -1.14 -14.00
CA CYS A 139 -16.94 -1.32 -12.67
C CYS A 139 -18.36 -0.76 -12.59
N ALA A 140 -18.65 0.33 -13.28
CA ALA A 140 -20.00 0.89 -13.37
C ALA A 140 -20.93 0.10 -14.29
N ASN A 141 -20.40 -0.74 -15.19
CA ASN A 141 -21.17 -1.51 -16.18
C ASN A 141 -21.70 -2.83 -15.59
N PRO A 142 -23.05 -2.99 -15.40
CA PRO A 142 -23.60 -4.22 -14.85
C PRO A 142 -23.35 -5.46 -15.71
N ALA A 143 -23.27 -5.30 -17.03
CA ALA A 143 -23.02 -6.42 -17.95
C ALA A 143 -21.61 -6.96 -17.78
N TRP A 144 -20.62 -6.06 -17.65
CA TRP A 144 -19.25 -6.44 -17.35
C TRP A 144 -19.14 -7.15 -15.99
N ARG A 145 -19.70 -6.55 -14.92
CA ARG A 145 -19.67 -7.15 -13.58
C ARG A 145 -20.27 -8.56 -13.56
N LYS A 146 -21.39 -8.76 -14.27
CA LYS A 146 -22.03 -10.07 -14.37
C LYS A 146 -21.12 -11.09 -15.06
N ALA A 147 -20.62 -10.78 -16.25
CA ALA A 147 -19.77 -11.69 -17.03
C ALA A 147 -18.48 -12.05 -16.27
N THR A 148 -17.82 -11.04 -15.69
CA THR A 148 -16.59 -11.21 -14.89
C THR A 148 -16.85 -12.03 -13.61
N GLY A 149 -17.98 -11.80 -12.93
CA GLY A 149 -18.37 -12.59 -11.76
C GLY A 149 -18.67 -14.05 -12.10
N GLU A 150 -19.30 -14.35 -13.25
CA GLU A 150 -19.52 -15.71 -13.72
C GLU A 150 -18.20 -16.44 -14.03
N TYR A 151 -17.25 -15.73 -14.65
CA TYR A 151 -15.89 -16.25 -14.89
C TYR A 151 -15.16 -16.53 -13.57
N LEU A 152 -15.12 -15.55 -12.65
CA LEU A 152 -14.51 -15.70 -11.34
C LEU A 152 -15.04 -16.93 -10.59
N ALA A 153 -16.37 -17.09 -10.55
CA ALA A 153 -17.00 -18.22 -9.89
C ALA A 153 -16.61 -19.56 -10.52
N ALA A 154 -16.53 -19.63 -11.85
CA ALA A 154 -16.16 -20.85 -12.55
C ALA A 154 -14.70 -21.26 -12.27
N VAL A 155 -13.77 -20.30 -12.32
CA VAL A 155 -12.34 -20.53 -12.05
C VAL A 155 -12.11 -20.97 -10.60
N VAL A 156 -12.70 -20.25 -9.63
CA VAL A 156 -12.55 -20.59 -8.21
C VAL A 156 -13.11 -21.98 -7.91
N LYS A 157 -14.31 -22.32 -8.43
CA LYS A 157 -14.89 -23.66 -8.27
C LYS A 157 -14.00 -24.77 -8.85
N HIS A 158 -13.41 -24.52 -10.03
CA HIS A 158 -12.51 -25.49 -10.67
C HIS A 158 -11.25 -25.71 -9.83
N MET A 159 -10.62 -24.61 -9.37
CA MET A 159 -9.41 -24.68 -8.53
C MET A 159 -9.68 -25.37 -7.20
N GLU A 160 -10.79 -25.06 -6.50
CA GLU A 160 -11.15 -25.72 -5.24
C GLU A 160 -11.44 -27.21 -5.43
N ALA A 161 -12.15 -27.58 -6.50
CA ALA A 161 -12.48 -28.98 -6.76
C ALA A 161 -11.25 -29.85 -7.08
N ARG A 162 -10.22 -29.30 -7.72
CA ARG A 162 -9.07 -30.06 -8.21
C ARG A 162 -7.82 -29.90 -7.36
N TYR A 163 -7.58 -28.71 -6.80
CA TYR A 163 -6.35 -28.33 -6.12
C TYR A 163 -6.58 -27.77 -4.71
N GLY A 164 -7.83 -27.80 -4.20
CA GLY A 164 -8.22 -27.15 -2.97
C GLY A 164 -7.30 -27.42 -1.78
N ASP A 165 -6.86 -28.64 -1.60
CA ASP A 165 -5.96 -29.02 -0.48
C ASP A 165 -4.60 -28.29 -0.52
N ARG A 166 -4.22 -27.72 -1.66
CA ARG A 166 -2.94 -27.03 -1.88
C ARG A 166 -3.08 -25.52 -2.03
N VAL A 167 -4.30 -25.01 -2.19
CA VAL A 167 -4.55 -23.57 -2.33
C VAL A 167 -4.52 -22.90 -0.96
N LEU A 168 -3.70 -21.87 -0.80
CA LEU A 168 -3.61 -21.06 0.41
C LEU A 168 -4.49 -19.80 0.29
N ALA A 169 -4.49 -19.17 -0.88
CA ALA A 169 -5.19 -17.90 -1.09
C ALA A 169 -5.59 -17.69 -2.55
N TYR A 170 -6.62 -16.86 -2.72
CA TYR A 170 -7.02 -16.28 -4.00
C TYR A 170 -6.68 -14.80 -4.04
N LEU A 171 -6.10 -14.35 -5.16
CA LEU A 171 -5.85 -12.94 -5.42
C LEU A 171 -6.80 -12.46 -6.51
N LEU A 172 -7.63 -11.48 -6.16
CA LEU A 172 -8.52 -10.82 -7.11
C LEU A 172 -7.75 -9.69 -7.78
N ALA A 173 -7.45 -9.85 -9.07
CA ALA A 173 -6.62 -8.94 -9.84
C ALA A 173 -7.44 -8.27 -10.94
N GLY A 174 -7.29 -6.98 -11.13
CA GLY A 174 -8.00 -6.24 -12.16
C GLY A 174 -7.43 -4.82 -12.33
N GLY A 175 -7.91 -4.09 -13.30
CA GLY A 175 -7.37 -2.79 -13.63
C GLY A 175 -5.99 -2.85 -14.27
N GLN A 176 -5.36 -1.72 -14.47
CA GLN A 176 -4.04 -1.70 -15.07
C GLN A 176 -3.02 -2.38 -14.13
N THR A 177 -2.12 -3.14 -14.74
CA THR A 177 -1.11 -3.96 -14.05
C THR A 177 -1.68 -4.98 -13.06
N ASP A 178 -2.99 -5.29 -13.12
CA ASP A 178 -3.71 -6.16 -12.19
C ASP A 178 -3.77 -5.65 -10.73
N GLU A 179 -3.60 -4.33 -10.56
CA GLU A 179 -3.50 -3.67 -9.26
C GLU A 179 -4.71 -2.78 -8.93
N TRP A 180 -5.86 -2.98 -9.59
CA TRP A 180 -7.10 -2.20 -9.43
C TRP A 180 -6.93 -0.70 -9.69
N MET A 181 -5.95 -0.31 -10.51
CA MET A 181 -5.72 1.08 -10.87
C MET A 181 -6.56 1.49 -12.09
N ASP A 182 -7.28 2.61 -11.95
CA ASP A 182 -8.01 3.25 -13.06
C ASP A 182 -7.11 4.27 -13.78
N TYR A 183 -7.08 4.17 -15.10
CA TYR A 183 -6.33 5.10 -15.96
C TYR A 183 -7.25 5.99 -16.80
N SER A 184 -8.56 5.91 -16.57
CA SER A 184 -9.55 6.72 -17.31
C SER A 184 -9.49 8.22 -16.99
N ARG A 185 -8.80 8.61 -15.91
CA ARG A 185 -8.70 9.99 -15.43
C ARG A 185 -10.07 10.68 -15.26
N GLY A 186 -11.05 9.95 -14.78
CA GLY A 186 -12.40 10.47 -14.58
C GLY A 186 -13.28 10.48 -15.83
N VAL A 187 -12.82 10.01 -16.99
CA VAL A 187 -13.68 9.81 -18.17
C VAL A 187 -14.86 8.90 -17.82
N ALA A 188 -16.03 9.20 -18.37
CA ALA A 188 -17.24 8.41 -18.19
C ALA A 188 -17.85 7.99 -19.53
N GLY A 189 -18.25 6.72 -19.59
CA GLY A 189 -19.21 6.22 -20.57
C GLY A 189 -20.66 6.36 -20.06
N ARG A 190 -21.60 5.82 -20.82
CA ARG A 190 -23.03 5.88 -20.48
C ARG A 190 -23.36 5.21 -19.15
N ALA A 191 -22.84 4.02 -18.89
CA ALA A 191 -23.10 3.27 -17.67
C ALA A 191 -22.53 4.01 -16.44
N LYS A 192 -21.31 4.56 -16.52
CA LYS A 192 -20.72 5.35 -15.43
C LYS A 192 -21.50 6.64 -15.19
N ALA A 193 -21.96 7.33 -16.24
CA ALA A 193 -22.79 8.52 -16.10
C ALA A 193 -24.16 8.22 -15.45
N GLN A 194 -24.75 7.05 -15.75
CA GLN A 194 -25.99 6.62 -15.07
C GLN A 194 -25.74 6.26 -13.59
N ALA A 195 -24.63 5.57 -13.32
CA ALA A 195 -24.23 5.26 -11.95
C ALA A 195 -23.94 6.52 -11.13
N TRP A 196 -23.33 7.55 -11.75
CA TRP A 196 -23.12 8.87 -11.14
C TRP A 196 -24.44 9.52 -10.70
N LYS A 197 -25.45 9.55 -11.55
CA LYS A 197 -26.77 10.08 -11.18
C LYS A 197 -27.41 9.32 -10.01
N ALA A 198 -27.28 7.98 -10.02
CA ALA A 198 -27.75 7.15 -8.92
C ALA A 198 -27.00 7.44 -7.61
N TRP A 199 -25.69 7.62 -7.67
CA TRP A 199 -24.84 7.97 -6.55
C TRP A 199 -25.20 9.33 -5.95
N LEU A 200 -25.37 10.37 -6.79
CA LEU A 200 -25.82 11.69 -6.36
C LEU A 200 -27.14 11.62 -5.57
N LYS A 201 -28.12 10.90 -6.12
CA LYS A 201 -29.41 10.69 -5.46
C LYS A 201 -29.26 9.99 -4.11
N ALA A 202 -28.43 8.95 -4.04
CA ALA A 202 -28.18 8.20 -2.80
C ALA A 202 -27.52 9.05 -1.71
N HIS A 203 -26.71 10.06 -2.12
CA HIS A 203 -26.02 10.98 -1.21
C HIS A 203 -26.76 12.31 -0.98
N GLY A 204 -28.02 12.42 -1.42
CA GLY A 204 -28.83 13.62 -1.23
C GLY A 204 -28.30 14.85 -1.99
N ARG A 205 -27.57 14.62 -3.08
CA ARG A 205 -27.01 15.66 -3.95
C ARG A 205 -27.99 15.98 -5.08
N ALA A 206 -27.97 17.23 -5.53
CA ALA A 206 -28.69 17.62 -6.74
C ALA A 206 -28.14 16.88 -7.96
N GLU A 207 -29.03 16.52 -8.90
CA GLU A 207 -28.59 15.91 -10.16
C GLU A 207 -27.75 16.90 -10.95
N GLN A 208 -26.60 16.43 -11.43
CA GLN A 208 -25.67 17.21 -12.24
C GLN A 208 -24.94 16.28 -13.23
N PRO A 209 -24.49 16.81 -14.37
CA PRO A 209 -23.71 16.03 -15.33
C PRO A 209 -22.37 15.59 -14.74
N VAL A 210 -21.74 14.62 -15.40
CA VAL A 210 -20.32 14.31 -15.14
C VAL A 210 -19.49 15.57 -15.41
N PRO A 211 -18.58 15.97 -14.50
CA PRO A 211 -17.73 17.14 -14.72
C PRO A 211 -16.90 17.01 -16.00
N ALA A 212 -16.78 18.10 -16.75
CA ALA A 212 -15.94 18.13 -17.96
C ALA A 212 -14.45 17.94 -17.61
N LEU A 213 -13.67 17.32 -18.51
CA LEU A 213 -12.26 17.01 -18.28
C LEU A 213 -11.44 18.25 -17.91
N GLU A 214 -11.73 19.40 -18.50
CA GLU A 214 -11.05 20.67 -18.21
C GLU A 214 -11.23 21.09 -16.74
N ARG A 215 -12.35 20.71 -16.12
CA ARG A 215 -12.59 20.95 -14.68
C ARG A 215 -11.81 19.94 -13.81
N LEU A 216 -11.61 18.72 -14.29
CA LEU A 216 -10.83 17.71 -13.58
C LEU A 216 -9.33 18.07 -13.55
N ASP A 217 -8.84 18.78 -14.57
CA ASP A 217 -7.44 19.14 -14.76
C ASP A 217 -7.03 20.48 -14.11
N ARG A 218 -7.96 21.14 -13.40
CA ARG A 218 -7.72 22.44 -12.73
C ARG A 218 -8.21 22.40 -11.30
N ALA A 219 -7.72 23.34 -10.50
CA ALA A 219 -8.18 23.60 -9.15
C ALA A 219 -8.12 25.11 -8.86
N ALA A 220 -9.09 25.63 -8.10
CA ALA A 220 -9.29 27.05 -7.87
C ALA A 220 -8.13 27.71 -7.12
N PHE A 221 -7.57 27.04 -6.11
CA PHE A 221 -6.50 27.60 -5.28
C PHE A 221 -5.12 27.14 -5.81
N GLU A 222 -4.36 28.10 -6.34
CA GLU A 222 -3.00 27.90 -6.89
C GLU A 222 -2.91 26.77 -7.93
N ASN A 223 -4.01 26.45 -8.61
CA ASN A 223 -4.15 25.29 -9.48
C ASN A 223 -3.79 23.96 -8.79
N PHE A 224 -3.78 23.92 -7.47
CA PHE A 224 -3.39 22.77 -6.67
C PHE A 224 -4.52 22.22 -5.80
N LEU A 225 -5.26 23.07 -5.09
CA LEU A 225 -6.35 22.64 -4.22
C LEU A 225 -7.71 23.13 -4.72
N ARG A 226 -8.69 22.26 -4.71
CA ARG A 226 -10.08 22.52 -5.11
C ARG A 226 -10.83 23.25 -4.02
N ASP A 227 -11.59 24.26 -4.41
CA ASP A 227 -12.50 24.94 -3.51
C ASP A 227 -13.86 24.24 -3.47
N PRO A 228 -14.27 23.67 -2.33
CA PRO A 228 -15.56 22.99 -2.21
C PRO A 228 -16.77 23.93 -2.46
N ALA A 229 -16.60 25.25 -2.37
CA ALA A 229 -17.67 26.19 -2.68
C ALA A 229 -18.00 26.23 -4.19
N THR A 230 -17.02 26.01 -5.05
CA THR A 230 -17.16 26.12 -6.52
C THR A 230 -16.85 24.83 -7.29
N GLU A 231 -16.23 23.84 -6.64
CA GLU A 231 -15.76 22.58 -7.26
C GLU A 231 -16.28 21.34 -6.52
N ARG A 232 -17.38 21.46 -5.78
CA ARG A 232 -18.02 20.34 -5.06
C ARG A 232 -18.35 19.17 -5.98
N ASP A 233 -18.80 19.44 -7.19
CA ASP A 233 -19.10 18.44 -8.21
C ASP A 233 -17.88 17.56 -8.55
N VAL A 234 -16.69 18.17 -8.62
CA VAL A 234 -15.44 17.45 -8.91
C VAL A 234 -15.02 16.60 -7.71
N LEU A 235 -15.14 17.13 -6.47
CA LEU A 235 -14.84 16.40 -5.24
C LEU A 235 -15.77 15.19 -5.06
N ASP A 236 -17.07 15.39 -5.26
CA ASP A 236 -18.07 14.33 -5.18
C ASP A 236 -17.85 13.28 -6.29
N TYR A 237 -17.46 13.71 -7.50
CA TYR A 237 -17.17 12.80 -8.61
C TYR A 237 -15.89 11.98 -8.39
N ALA A 238 -14.88 12.56 -7.74
CA ALA A 238 -13.68 11.84 -7.34
C ALA A 238 -14.01 10.74 -6.31
N GLN A 239 -14.86 11.05 -5.33
CA GLN A 239 -15.35 10.05 -4.38
C GLN A 239 -16.14 8.95 -5.07
N PHE A 240 -17.10 9.30 -5.93
CA PHE A 240 -17.88 8.33 -6.69
C PHE A 240 -17.00 7.39 -7.52
N THR A 241 -15.94 7.91 -8.15
CA THR A 241 -15.02 7.09 -8.95
C THR A 241 -14.31 6.03 -8.10
N GLY A 242 -13.89 6.36 -6.89
CA GLY A 242 -13.35 5.40 -5.93
C GLY A 242 -14.42 4.41 -5.43
N ASP A 243 -15.61 4.91 -5.07
CA ASP A 243 -16.71 4.09 -4.56
C ASP A 243 -17.14 3.00 -5.55
N VAL A 244 -17.28 3.32 -6.83
CA VAL A 244 -17.74 2.34 -7.82
C VAL A 244 -16.74 1.19 -8.03
N ILE A 245 -15.44 1.48 -7.92
CA ILE A 245 -14.38 0.46 -7.98
C ILE A 245 -14.44 -0.41 -6.72
N VAL A 246 -14.47 0.21 -5.54
CA VAL A 246 -14.48 -0.50 -4.26
C VAL A 246 -15.74 -1.35 -4.09
N ASP A 247 -16.91 -0.86 -4.48
CA ASP A 247 -18.16 -1.64 -4.45
C ASP A 247 -18.05 -2.90 -5.32
N THR A 248 -17.42 -2.79 -6.49
CA THR A 248 -17.20 -3.93 -7.38
C THR A 248 -16.24 -4.94 -6.76
N VAL A 249 -15.13 -4.48 -6.21
CA VAL A 249 -14.13 -5.33 -5.52
C VAL A 249 -14.76 -6.05 -4.33
N LEU A 250 -15.53 -5.35 -3.50
CA LEU A 250 -16.25 -5.93 -2.37
C LEU A 250 -17.27 -7.00 -2.83
N GLY A 251 -17.95 -6.75 -3.94
CA GLY A 251 -18.87 -7.72 -4.55
C GLY A 251 -18.15 -9.01 -4.98
N PHE A 252 -17.03 -8.89 -5.68
CA PHE A 252 -16.22 -10.05 -6.09
C PHE A 252 -15.58 -10.78 -4.90
N ALA A 253 -15.12 -10.05 -3.88
CA ALA A 253 -14.60 -10.66 -2.65
C ALA A 253 -15.69 -11.44 -1.90
N ALA A 254 -16.89 -10.88 -1.76
CA ALA A 254 -18.02 -11.57 -1.14
C ALA A 254 -18.45 -12.82 -1.92
N GLN A 255 -18.50 -12.73 -3.25
CA GLN A 255 -18.79 -13.87 -4.12
C GLN A 255 -17.73 -14.98 -3.98
N THR A 256 -16.45 -14.62 -3.95
CA THR A 256 -15.36 -15.58 -3.76
C THR A 256 -15.44 -16.23 -2.39
N ARG A 257 -15.65 -15.43 -1.32
CA ARG A 257 -15.78 -15.94 0.05
C ARG A 257 -16.89 -16.99 0.19
N ALA A 258 -18.00 -16.82 -0.53
CA ALA A 258 -19.09 -17.80 -0.53
C ALA A 258 -18.77 -19.13 -1.23
N LEU A 259 -17.68 -19.21 -1.99
CA LEU A 259 -17.29 -20.37 -2.79
C LEU A 259 -16.13 -21.17 -2.18
N ILE A 260 -15.41 -20.61 -1.20
CA ILE A 260 -14.18 -21.16 -0.64
C ILE A 260 -14.34 -21.49 0.85
N PRO A 261 -13.57 -22.45 1.38
CA PRO A 261 -13.49 -22.70 2.81
C PRO A 261 -13.00 -21.48 3.59
N GLN A 262 -13.44 -21.34 4.85
CA GLN A 262 -13.13 -20.18 5.70
C GLN A 262 -11.61 -19.97 5.90
N GLN A 263 -10.83 -21.03 5.92
CA GLN A 263 -9.37 -20.96 6.10
C GLN A 263 -8.62 -20.47 4.85
N ARG A 264 -9.26 -20.40 3.67
CA ARG A 264 -8.66 -19.81 2.46
C ARG A 264 -8.66 -18.31 2.59
N GLN A 265 -7.55 -17.68 2.23
CA GLN A 265 -7.44 -16.24 2.28
C GLN A 265 -7.79 -15.58 0.94
N ILE A 266 -8.28 -14.36 0.99
CA ILE A 266 -8.54 -13.51 -0.17
C ILE A 266 -7.68 -12.27 -0.04
N GLY A 267 -6.89 -11.98 -1.07
CA GLY A 267 -6.03 -10.81 -1.13
C GLY A 267 -6.15 -10.03 -2.42
N MET A 268 -5.58 -8.83 -2.42
CA MET A 268 -5.52 -7.97 -3.60
C MET A 268 -4.48 -6.88 -3.47
N PHE A 269 -4.07 -6.33 -4.59
CA PHE A 269 -3.30 -5.11 -4.67
C PHE A 269 -4.21 -3.90 -4.49
N PHE A 270 -4.06 -3.12 -3.40
CA PHE A 270 -4.89 -1.94 -3.18
C PHE A 270 -4.32 -1.02 -2.08
N GLY A 271 -4.70 0.29 -2.13
CA GLY A 271 -4.43 1.24 -1.06
C GLY A 271 -3.13 2.03 -1.21
N TYR A 272 -2.66 2.27 -2.40
CA TYR A 272 -1.34 2.84 -2.73
C TYR A 272 -1.21 4.35 -2.48
N ILE A 273 -1.87 4.91 -1.46
CA ILE A 273 -1.84 6.35 -1.19
C ILE A 273 -0.42 6.91 -1.01
N LEU A 274 0.54 6.08 -0.58
CA LEU A 274 1.94 6.48 -0.40
C LEU A 274 2.78 6.43 -1.70
N GLN A 275 2.20 5.94 -2.80
CA GLN A 275 2.93 5.75 -4.06
C GLN A 275 2.32 6.50 -5.23
N LEU A 276 0.99 6.64 -5.28
CA LEU A 276 0.30 7.20 -6.43
C LEU A 276 0.56 8.70 -6.58
N THR A 277 0.89 9.09 -7.79
CA THR A 277 1.18 10.46 -8.23
C THR A 277 0.72 10.62 -9.68
N HIS A 278 0.80 11.82 -10.27
CA HIS A 278 0.57 12.05 -11.70
C HIS A 278 -0.77 11.49 -12.22
N SER A 279 -1.86 12.14 -11.97
CA SER A 279 -3.23 11.75 -12.37
C SER A 279 -3.74 10.42 -11.78
N ARG A 280 -3.08 9.85 -10.80
CA ARG A 280 -3.46 8.57 -10.18
C ARG A 280 -3.78 8.65 -8.70
N LEU A 281 -3.35 9.69 -7.98
CA LEU A 281 -3.68 9.82 -6.56
C LEU A 281 -5.19 9.94 -6.35
N VAL A 282 -5.84 10.85 -7.09
CA VAL A 282 -7.29 11.08 -6.99
C VAL A 282 -8.07 10.11 -7.88
N TRP A 283 -7.63 9.92 -9.15
CA TRP A 283 -8.40 9.22 -10.16
C TRP A 283 -8.06 7.74 -10.29
N GLY A 284 -7.01 7.25 -9.62
CA GLY A 284 -6.60 5.84 -9.67
C GLY A 284 -7.49 4.88 -8.89
N GLY A 285 -8.46 5.39 -8.11
CA GLY A 285 -9.44 4.56 -7.40
C GLY A 285 -9.02 4.07 -6.02
N HIS A 286 -7.79 4.32 -5.58
CA HIS A 286 -7.21 3.74 -4.37
C HIS A 286 -7.48 4.52 -3.07
N LEU A 287 -8.18 5.66 -3.10
CA LEU A 287 -8.44 6.46 -1.90
C LEU A 287 -9.48 5.85 -0.96
N GLU A 288 -10.34 4.95 -1.47
CA GLU A 288 -11.38 4.29 -0.66
C GLU A 288 -10.90 3.00 0.04
N TYR A 289 -9.59 2.83 0.21
CA TYR A 289 -9.00 1.60 0.80
C TYR A 289 -9.49 1.28 2.22
N GLU A 290 -9.88 2.28 3.01
CA GLU A 290 -10.39 2.06 4.37
C GLU A 290 -11.63 1.15 4.38
N ARG A 291 -12.50 1.27 3.36
CA ARG A 291 -13.67 0.40 3.18
C ARG A 291 -13.29 -1.06 2.92
N LEU A 292 -12.24 -1.28 2.14
CA LEU A 292 -11.71 -2.63 1.88
C LEU A 292 -11.03 -3.20 3.13
N TYR A 293 -10.29 -2.38 3.88
CA TYR A 293 -9.63 -2.80 5.12
C TYR A 293 -10.64 -3.17 6.21
N ALA A 294 -11.80 -2.53 6.23
CA ALA A 294 -12.89 -2.87 7.14
C ALA A 294 -13.66 -4.14 6.73
N SER A 295 -13.51 -4.63 5.50
CA SER A 295 -14.27 -5.78 5.00
C SER A 295 -13.82 -7.10 5.63
N THR A 296 -14.77 -7.92 6.07
CA THR A 296 -14.53 -9.29 6.57
C THR A 296 -14.30 -10.32 5.46
N ASN A 297 -14.53 -9.97 4.20
CA ASN A 297 -14.33 -10.85 3.05
C ASN A 297 -12.91 -10.77 2.46
N ILE A 298 -12.10 -9.84 2.93
CA ILE A 298 -10.71 -9.62 2.46
C ILE A 298 -9.78 -9.84 3.65
N ASP A 299 -8.74 -10.65 3.46
CA ASP A 299 -7.84 -11.05 4.54
C ASP A 299 -6.51 -10.29 4.50
N PHE A 300 -5.99 -9.99 3.29
CA PHE A 300 -4.69 -9.32 3.17
C PHE A 300 -4.60 -8.44 1.92
N PHE A 301 -3.63 -7.52 1.97
CA PHE A 301 -3.31 -6.61 0.87
C PHE A 301 -1.89 -6.82 0.39
N ILE A 302 -1.61 -6.37 -0.83
CA ILE A 302 -0.33 -6.54 -1.50
C ILE A 302 0.15 -5.20 -2.02
N SER A 303 1.44 -4.94 -1.93
CA SER A 303 2.10 -3.95 -2.78
C SER A 303 3.54 -4.33 -3.06
N PRO A 304 4.09 -3.88 -4.19
CA PRO A 304 5.53 -3.81 -4.37
C PRO A 304 6.19 -2.95 -3.29
N GLY A 305 7.49 -3.10 -3.12
CA GLY A 305 8.31 -2.08 -2.48
C GLY A 305 8.23 -0.78 -3.28
N THR A 306 8.23 0.36 -2.60
CA THR A 306 8.02 1.65 -3.28
C THR A 306 9.07 1.93 -4.34
N TYR A 307 8.64 2.33 -5.52
CA TYR A 307 9.54 2.57 -6.66
C TYR A 307 10.46 3.78 -6.46
N SER A 308 9.96 4.84 -5.84
CA SER A 308 10.70 6.10 -5.69
C SER A 308 11.83 6.04 -4.67
N ASP A 309 11.94 4.99 -3.86
CA ASP A 309 12.91 4.86 -2.76
C ASP A 309 13.62 3.49 -2.74
N ARG A 310 13.74 2.85 -3.90
CA ARG A 310 14.41 1.55 -4.10
C ARG A 310 15.94 1.58 -4.20
N PRO A 311 16.59 2.65 -4.69
CA PRO A 311 18.03 2.69 -4.77
C PRO A 311 18.71 2.39 -3.44
N MET A 312 19.99 2.03 -3.47
CA MET A 312 20.79 1.83 -2.26
C MET A 312 20.73 3.09 -1.38
N GLY A 313 20.57 2.89 -0.09
CA GLY A 313 20.32 3.96 0.89
C GLY A 313 18.84 4.39 1.00
N GLY A 314 17.99 3.90 0.10
CA GLY A 314 16.54 4.10 0.19
C GLY A 314 15.87 3.09 1.12
N GLY A 315 14.71 3.48 1.67
CA GLY A 315 13.97 2.64 2.61
C GLY A 315 13.09 1.59 1.94
N SER A 316 12.87 1.63 0.60
CA SER A 316 11.80 0.88 -0.03
C SER A 316 10.47 1.15 0.71
N GLY A 317 9.94 0.20 1.43
CA GLY A 317 8.74 0.38 2.26
C GLY A 317 7.47 -0.01 1.52
N PHE A 318 6.37 0.03 2.23
CA PHE A 318 5.07 -0.34 1.68
C PHE A 318 4.40 0.88 1.01
N MET A 319 3.63 0.63 -0.04
CA MET A 319 2.85 1.67 -0.73
C MET A 319 1.56 2.04 0.02
N VAL A 320 1.23 1.27 1.06
CA VAL A 320 -0.01 1.35 1.84
C VAL A 320 0.24 1.86 3.27
N PRO A 321 -0.78 2.43 3.96
CA PRO A 321 -0.65 2.80 5.36
C PRO A 321 -0.65 1.55 6.25
N ASN A 322 0.55 1.10 6.63
CA ASN A 322 0.76 -0.16 7.33
C ASN A 322 0.08 -0.20 8.71
N GLY A 323 0.13 0.88 9.48
CA GLY A 323 -0.53 0.97 10.78
C GLY A 323 -2.05 0.82 10.67
N THR A 324 -2.68 1.42 9.64
CA THR A 324 -4.12 1.25 9.33
C THR A 324 -4.45 -0.21 9.06
N ARG A 325 -3.61 -0.88 8.26
CA ARG A 325 -3.76 -2.31 7.96
C ARG A 325 -3.75 -3.15 9.24
N VAL A 326 -2.74 -2.94 10.10
CA VAL A 326 -2.57 -3.66 11.38
C VAL A 326 -3.78 -3.44 12.29
N LEU A 327 -4.25 -2.19 12.43
CA LEU A 327 -5.43 -1.86 13.24
C LEU A 327 -6.72 -2.54 12.77
N ASN A 328 -6.79 -2.90 11.49
CA ASN A 328 -7.92 -3.63 10.91
C ASN A 328 -7.71 -5.16 10.89
N GLY A 329 -6.63 -5.67 11.49
CA GLY A 329 -6.32 -7.10 11.52
C GLY A 329 -6.03 -7.71 10.15
N LYS A 330 -5.57 -6.90 9.17
CA LYS A 330 -5.31 -7.37 7.81
C LYS A 330 -3.87 -7.84 7.64
N GLY A 331 -3.69 -8.99 6.98
CA GLY A 331 -2.41 -9.47 6.53
C GLY A 331 -1.81 -8.56 5.44
N PHE A 332 -0.52 -8.73 5.19
CA PHE A 332 0.17 -8.06 4.09
C PHE A 332 1.11 -9.05 3.38
N LEU A 333 1.21 -8.90 2.07
CA LEU A 333 2.16 -9.61 1.25
C LEU A 333 3.06 -8.60 0.54
N HIS A 334 4.32 -8.56 0.92
CA HIS A 334 5.31 -7.68 0.32
C HIS A 334 5.81 -8.28 -0.99
N GLU A 335 5.67 -7.55 -2.09
CA GLU A 335 6.20 -7.95 -3.40
C GLU A 335 7.62 -7.43 -3.58
N ILE A 336 8.57 -8.34 -3.82
CA ILE A 336 9.95 -8.04 -4.15
C ILE A 336 10.13 -8.20 -5.65
N ASP A 337 9.87 -7.12 -6.40
CA ASP A 337 9.97 -7.04 -7.86
C ASP A 337 11.19 -6.25 -8.33
N HIS A 338 12.21 -6.18 -7.48
CA HIS A 338 13.49 -5.55 -7.78
C HIS A 338 14.26 -6.37 -8.81
N ARG A 339 14.98 -5.69 -9.67
CA ARG A 339 15.79 -6.32 -10.71
C ARG A 339 17.23 -6.49 -10.24
N THR A 340 17.77 -7.68 -10.43
CA THR A 340 19.18 -8.00 -10.23
C THR A 340 19.96 -7.83 -11.54
N PRO A 341 21.29 -7.89 -11.55
CA PRO A 341 22.08 -7.80 -12.78
C PRO A 341 21.78 -8.87 -13.83
N THR A 342 21.11 -9.97 -13.43
CA THR A 342 20.84 -11.12 -14.29
C THR A 342 19.40 -11.18 -14.84
N TYR A 343 18.57 -10.16 -14.58
CA TYR A 343 17.18 -10.13 -15.05
C TYR A 343 17.06 -10.25 -16.58
N ASN A 344 15.91 -10.68 -17.07
CA ASN A 344 15.67 -10.89 -18.51
C ASN A 344 15.40 -9.56 -19.24
N VAL A 345 16.46 -8.85 -19.64
CA VAL A 345 16.39 -7.55 -20.31
C VAL A 345 15.60 -7.57 -21.63
N LYS A 346 15.51 -8.73 -22.30
CA LYS A 346 14.81 -8.84 -23.59
C LYS A 346 13.28 -8.77 -23.44
N LEU A 347 12.76 -9.17 -22.30
CA LEU A 347 11.33 -9.22 -22.03
C LEU A 347 10.88 -8.10 -21.09
N ASP A 348 11.78 -7.58 -20.27
CA ASP A 348 11.49 -6.51 -19.31
C ASP A 348 11.77 -5.13 -19.91
N GLY A 349 10.78 -4.57 -20.61
CA GLY A 349 10.88 -3.24 -21.23
C GLY A 349 10.86 -2.07 -20.24
N PHE A 350 10.61 -2.31 -18.94
CA PHE A 350 10.57 -1.24 -17.93
C PHE A 350 11.93 -0.70 -17.51
N VAL A 351 13.02 -1.30 -17.97
CA VAL A 351 14.39 -0.84 -17.65
C VAL A 351 14.71 0.57 -18.12
N SER A 352 14.01 1.08 -19.13
CA SER A 352 14.15 2.47 -19.59
C SER A 352 13.57 3.50 -18.62
N ILE A 353 12.84 3.05 -17.59
CA ILE A 353 12.23 3.92 -16.60
C ILE A 353 13.20 4.14 -15.46
N ALA A 354 13.61 5.38 -15.23
CA ALA A 354 14.68 5.76 -14.29
C ALA A 354 14.52 5.21 -12.86
N TRP A 355 13.29 4.96 -12.41
CA TRP A 355 12.99 4.43 -11.08
C TRP A 355 12.94 2.89 -11.01
N MET A 356 13.14 2.20 -12.14
CA MET A 356 13.25 0.73 -12.22
C MET A 356 14.67 0.24 -12.53
N VAL A 357 15.68 1.02 -12.18
CA VAL A 357 17.07 0.67 -12.41
C VAL A 357 17.44 -0.60 -11.66
N PRO A 358 18.01 -1.60 -12.32
CA PRO A 358 18.51 -2.81 -11.66
C PRO A 358 19.60 -2.50 -10.64
N TRP A 359 19.71 -3.33 -9.61
CA TRP A 359 20.91 -3.36 -8.80
C TRP A 359 22.11 -3.69 -9.68
N LYS A 360 23.23 -3.02 -9.45
CA LYS A 360 24.32 -3.02 -10.40
C LYS A 360 25.22 -4.26 -10.31
N ASP A 361 25.29 -4.88 -9.12
CA ASP A 361 26.18 -6.01 -8.84
C ASP A 361 25.62 -6.90 -7.71
N GLN A 362 26.36 -7.94 -7.33
CA GLN A 362 25.95 -8.87 -6.29
C GLN A 362 25.93 -8.19 -4.90
N ALA A 363 26.79 -7.21 -4.62
CA ALA A 363 26.79 -6.52 -3.33
C ALA A 363 25.49 -5.69 -3.15
N GLU A 364 25.05 -4.98 -4.18
CA GLU A 364 23.75 -4.29 -4.17
C GLU A 364 22.58 -5.27 -4.11
N THR A 365 22.68 -6.42 -4.80
CA THR A 365 21.67 -7.48 -4.74
C THR A 365 21.54 -8.03 -3.32
N ASP A 366 22.63 -8.34 -2.66
CA ASP A 366 22.64 -8.87 -1.29
C ASP A 366 22.07 -7.83 -0.30
N ALA A 367 22.57 -6.60 -0.35
CA ALA A 367 22.11 -5.53 0.53
C ALA A 367 20.63 -5.20 0.32
N GLY A 368 20.19 -5.15 -0.94
CA GLY A 368 18.79 -4.88 -1.30
C GLY A 368 17.85 -6.00 -0.86
N LEU A 369 18.15 -7.27 -1.14
CA LEU A 369 17.33 -8.41 -0.71
C LEU A 369 17.27 -8.51 0.81
N LYS A 370 18.39 -8.32 1.52
CA LYS A 370 18.39 -8.27 2.99
C LYS A 370 17.49 -7.18 3.53
N ARG A 371 17.44 -5.99 2.89
CA ARG A 371 16.51 -4.91 3.25
C ARG A 371 15.07 -5.33 3.10
N GLU A 372 14.69 -5.89 1.96
CA GLU A 372 13.31 -6.32 1.69
C GLU A 372 12.87 -7.46 2.65
N PHE A 373 13.74 -8.42 2.89
CA PHE A 373 13.45 -9.51 3.84
C PHE A 373 13.35 -9.02 5.29
N ALA A 374 14.23 -8.10 5.71
CA ALA A 374 14.16 -7.50 7.04
C ALA A 374 12.89 -6.67 7.21
N LEU A 375 12.51 -5.88 6.20
CA LEU A 375 11.27 -5.10 6.18
C LEU A 375 10.04 -6.01 6.36
N ALA A 376 9.94 -7.09 5.56
CA ALA A 376 8.84 -8.04 5.67
C ALA A 376 8.82 -8.76 7.03
N THR A 377 9.97 -9.21 7.52
CA THR A 377 10.10 -9.94 8.79
C THR A 377 9.72 -9.07 9.99
N ILE A 378 10.23 -7.84 10.06
CA ILE A 378 9.94 -6.88 11.14
C ILE A 378 8.47 -6.49 11.20
N ASN A 379 7.79 -6.44 10.04
CA ASN A 379 6.38 -6.08 9.95
C ASN A 379 5.43 -7.29 9.97
N GLY A 380 5.92 -8.50 10.22
CA GLY A 380 5.10 -9.72 10.24
C GLY A 380 4.37 -9.96 8.93
N SER A 381 5.00 -9.60 7.81
CA SER A 381 4.40 -9.68 6.49
C SER A 381 4.76 -10.97 5.78
N SER A 382 3.82 -11.51 5.02
CA SER A 382 4.11 -12.44 3.94
C SER A 382 4.95 -11.75 2.87
N LEU A 383 5.60 -12.52 2.01
CA LEU A 383 6.29 -11.96 0.87
C LEU A 383 6.35 -12.94 -0.30
N TRP A 384 6.60 -12.43 -1.47
CA TRP A 384 7.08 -13.20 -2.59
C TRP A 384 8.26 -12.55 -3.31
N CYS A 385 9.14 -13.40 -3.82
CA CYS A 385 10.17 -13.02 -4.76
C CYS A 385 9.56 -13.08 -6.16
N PHE A 386 9.41 -11.91 -6.80
CA PHE A 386 8.78 -11.81 -8.10
C PHE A 386 9.84 -11.78 -9.22
N ASP A 387 9.93 -12.87 -9.94
CA ASP A 387 10.92 -13.09 -11.00
C ASP A 387 10.49 -12.50 -12.36
N MET A 388 9.31 -11.85 -12.41
CA MET A 388 8.71 -11.26 -13.61
C MET A 388 8.74 -12.23 -14.81
N TRP A 389 9.64 -12.00 -15.78
CA TRP A 389 9.87 -12.87 -16.93
C TRP A 389 11.14 -13.70 -16.81
N GLY A 390 11.65 -13.87 -15.60
CA GLY A 390 12.79 -14.72 -15.28
C GLY A 390 14.13 -13.99 -15.19
N GLY A 391 15.10 -14.68 -14.61
CA GLY A 391 16.48 -14.26 -14.51
C GLY A 391 16.85 -13.45 -13.28
N VAL A 392 15.88 -12.94 -12.51
CA VAL A 392 16.15 -12.10 -11.33
C VAL A 392 16.87 -12.89 -10.23
N PHE A 393 16.43 -14.12 -9.96
CA PHE A 393 16.96 -14.97 -8.89
C PHE A 393 17.81 -16.13 -9.43
N LYS A 394 18.75 -15.84 -10.34
CA LYS A 394 19.42 -16.89 -11.11
C LYS A 394 20.72 -17.38 -10.48
N THR A 395 21.42 -16.55 -9.70
CA THR A 395 22.75 -16.89 -9.20
C THR A 395 22.70 -17.68 -7.89
N PRO A 396 23.65 -18.60 -7.64
CA PRO A 396 23.76 -19.30 -6.35
C PRO A 396 23.94 -18.35 -5.17
N GLU A 397 24.63 -17.20 -5.40
CA GLU A 397 24.84 -16.15 -4.41
C GLU A 397 23.52 -15.54 -3.97
N THR A 398 22.69 -15.14 -4.93
CA THR A 398 21.33 -14.61 -4.68
C THR A 398 20.47 -15.63 -3.94
N MET A 399 20.51 -16.90 -4.34
CA MET A 399 19.74 -17.96 -3.68
C MET A 399 20.20 -18.25 -2.24
N ARG A 400 21.49 -18.05 -1.92
CA ARG A 400 21.97 -18.12 -0.51
C ARG A 400 21.32 -17.03 0.34
N VAL A 401 21.20 -15.81 -0.16
CA VAL A 401 20.50 -14.71 0.55
C VAL A 401 19.02 -15.00 0.71
N VAL A 402 18.38 -15.55 -0.32
CA VAL A 402 16.95 -16.00 -0.25
C VAL A 402 16.78 -17.06 0.84
N ALA A 403 17.62 -18.10 0.85
CA ALA A 403 17.54 -19.18 1.83
C ALA A 403 17.76 -18.67 3.27
N GLN A 404 18.68 -17.72 3.46
CA GLN A 404 18.93 -17.10 4.75
C GLN A 404 17.75 -16.21 5.17
N GLY A 405 17.23 -15.38 4.26
CA GLY A 405 16.05 -14.56 4.51
C GLY A 405 14.83 -15.39 4.88
N LYS A 406 14.62 -16.53 4.19
CA LYS A 406 13.54 -17.49 4.49
C LYS A 406 13.65 -18.03 5.93
N LYS A 407 14.84 -18.43 6.36
CA LYS A 407 15.07 -18.92 7.74
C LYS A 407 14.79 -17.85 8.79
N LEU A 408 15.22 -16.62 8.56
CA LEU A 408 14.98 -15.49 9.46
C LEU A 408 13.49 -15.14 9.51
N TRP A 409 12.83 -15.13 8.36
CA TRP A 409 11.39 -14.89 8.26
C TRP A 409 10.58 -15.97 9.00
N GLU A 410 10.95 -17.26 8.89
CA GLU A 410 10.29 -18.34 9.64
C GLU A 410 10.48 -18.20 11.15
N ARG A 411 11.67 -17.76 11.58
CA ARG A 411 11.96 -17.60 13.01
C ARG A 411 11.25 -16.41 13.62
N PHE A 412 11.14 -15.29 12.91
CA PHE A 412 10.72 -14.01 13.49
C PHE A 412 9.41 -13.45 12.91
N GLY A 413 9.03 -13.81 11.69
CA GLY A 413 7.91 -13.19 10.98
C GLY A 413 6.53 -13.43 11.61
N ALA A 414 6.41 -14.47 12.47
CA ALA A 414 5.18 -14.75 13.21
C ALA A 414 5.17 -14.20 14.65
N GLN A 415 6.21 -13.43 15.04
CA GLN A 415 6.24 -12.82 16.37
C GLN A 415 5.23 -11.66 16.46
N PRO A 416 4.63 -11.42 17.64
CA PRO A 416 3.75 -10.28 17.82
C PRO A 416 4.46 -8.99 17.48
N LEU A 417 3.80 -8.15 16.69
CA LEU A 417 4.29 -6.81 16.38
C LEU A 417 4.27 -5.97 17.65
N ALA A 418 5.44 -5.56 18.10
CA ALA A 418 5.61 -4.64 19.21
C ALA A 418 6.26 -3.37 18.65
N GLY A 419 5.44 -2.41 18.22
CA GLY A 419 5.91 -1.20 17.56
C GLY A 419 6.99 -0.49 18.36
N ARG A 420 8.03 -0.05 17.67
CA ARG A 420 9.14 0.75 18.22
C ARG A 420 9.19 2.15 17.63
N ALA A 421 8.22 2.48 16.80
CA ALA A 421 8.13 3.80 16.20
C ALA A 421 7.63 4.84 17.22
N GLU A 422 8.34 5.94 17.29
CA GLU A 422 7.96 7.14 18.07
C GLU A 422 7.51 8.28 17.14
N VAL A 423 7.43 8.01 15.82
CA VAL A 423 6.99 8.93 14.78
C VAL A 423 5.80 8.32 14.05
N ALA A 424 4.74 9.11 13.87
CA ALA A 424 3.58 8.75 13.08
C ALA A 424 3.48 9.66 11.83
N LEU A 425 3.37 9.06 10.66
CA LEU A 425 2.95 9.73 9.44
C LEU A 425 1.44 9.50 9.28
N VAL A 426 0.67 10.57 9.17
CA VAL A 426 -0.79 10.47 9.01
C VAL A 426 -1.19 10.93 7.63
N VAL A 427 -1.80 10.01 6.86
CA VAL A 427 -2.38 10.29 5.54
C VAL A 427 -3.89 10.53 5.67
N ASP A 428 -4.43 11.41 4.85
CA ASP A 428 -5.86 11.70 4.85
C ASP A 428 -6.45 11.54 3.44
N PRO A 429 -7.14 10.41 3.16
CA PRO A 429 -7.75 10.19 1.86
C PRO A 429 -8.81 11.25 1.48
N GLN A 430 -9.49 11.83 2.48
CA GLN A 430 -10.46 12.89 2.24
C GLN A 430 -9.78 14.15 1.71
N SER A 431 -8.72 14.61 2.39
CA SER A 431 -7.92 15.75 1.94
C SER A 431 -7.25 15.50 0.58
N ALA A 432 -6.87 14.25 0.29
CA ALA A 432 -6.25 13.90 -0.99
C ALA A 432 -7.16 14.21 -2.20
N ARG A 433 -8.48 14.14 -2.05
CA ARG A 433 -9.44 14.45 -3.13
C ARG A 433 -9.43 15.94 -3.55
N TYR A 434 -8.97 16.82 -2.66
CA TYR A 434 -8.86 18.25 -2.98
C TYR A 434 -7.78 18.55 -4.02
N VAL A 435 -6.87 17.61 -4.24
CA VAL A 435 -5.67 17.85 -5.06
C VAL A 435 -5.99 17.79 -6.55
N ASN A 436 -5.42 18.71 -7.32
CA ASN A 436 -5.27 18.56 -8.76
C ASN A 436 -4.11 17.60 -9.03
N ASP A 437 -4.41 16.39 -9.49
CA ASP A 437 -3.46 15.31 -9.73
C ASP A 437 -2.33 15.65 -10.72
N LEU A 438 -2.54 16.64 -11.58
CA LEU A 438 -1.53 17.08 -12.56
C LEU A 438 -0.51 18.05 -11.97
N HIS A 439 -0.77 18.57 -10.76
CA HIS A 439 0.13 19.54 -10.15
C HIS A 439 1.44 18.87 -9.67
N PRO A 440 2.62 19.48 -9.91
CA PRO A 440 3.92 18.86 -9.55
C PRO A 440 4.09 18.53 -8.06
N LEU A 441 3.40 19.26 -7.16
CA LEU A 441 3.46 19.01 -5.71
C LEU A 441 2.82 17.70 -5.27
N VAL A 442 2.00 17.05 -6.11
CA VAL A 442 1.32 15.79 -5.76
C VAL A 442 2.30 14.72 -5.30
N LYS A 443 3.45 14.59 -5.97
CA LYS A 443 4.51 13.63 -5.61
C LYS A 443 5.16 13.91 -4.25
N GLU A 444 5.11 15.15 -3.77
CA GLU A 444 5.76 15.55 -2.51
C GLU A 444 4.88 15.27 -1.29
N ILE A 445 3.54 15.21 -1.46
CA ILE A 445 2.60 15.07 -0.34
C ILE A 445 2.93 13.81 0.48
N TYR A 446 2.63 12.65 -0.06
CA TYR A 446 2.79 11.39 0.67
C TYR A 446 4.08 10.67 0.30
N GLN A 447 4.33 10.48 -1.00
CA GLN A 447 5.52 9.78 -1.49
C GLN A 447 6.81 10.50 -1.08
N GLY A 448 6.94 11.79 -1.39
CA GLY A 448 8.13 12.58 -1.06
C GLY A 448 8.36 12.71 0.44
N THR A 449 7.29 12.97 1.22
CA THR A 449 7.40 13.07 2.68
C THR A 449 7.82 11.72 3.30
N ARG A 450 7.23 10.60 2.87
CA ARG A 450 7.64 9.27 3.32
C ARG A 450 9.11 8.98 2.99
N ASN A 451 9.58 9.29 1.78
CA ASN A 451 10.99 9.10 1.40
C ASN A 451 11.95 9.91 2.29
N LYS A 452 11.55 11.13 2.69
CA LYS A 452 12.33 11.96 3.62
C LYS A 452 12.33 11.38 5.04
N LEU A 453 11.20 10.81 5.49
CA LEU A 453 11.14 10.09 6.78
C LEU A 453 12.00 8.83 6.79
N ASN A 454 12.17 8.14 5.66
CA ASN A 454 13.13 7.03 5.53
C ASN A 454 14.59 7.46 5.75
N ARG A 455 14.92 8.77 5.77
CA ARG A 455 16.25 9.32 6.10
C ARG A 455 16.33 9.85 7.53
N LEU A 456 15.34 9.56 8.35
CA LEU A 456 15.27 10.06 9.72
C LEU A 456 16.30 9.40 10.64
N GLY A 457 16.71 8.16 10.38
CA GLY A 457 17.49 7.34 11.29
C GLY A 457 16.67 6.77 12.44
N ALA A 458 15.35 6.75 12.30
CA ALA A 458 14.40 6.17 13.25
C ALA A 458 13.20 5.56 12.51
N PRO A 459 12.56 4.51 13.08
CA PRO A 459 11.36 3.94 12.50
C PRO A 459 10.16 4.89 12.61
N PHE A 460 9.22 4.78 11.67
CA PHE A 460 7.93 5.46 11.72
C PHE A 460 6.80 4.53 11.30
N GLU A 461 5.58 4.80 11.79
CA GLU A 461 4.36 4.13 11.37
C GLU A 461 3.47 5.05 10.55
N VAL A 462 2.64 4.46 9.69
CA VAL A 462 1.72 5.21 8.82
C VAL A 462 0.27 4.85 9.13
N PHE A 463 -0.53 5.85 9.43
CA PHE A 463 -1.95 5.72 9.74
C PHE A 463 -2.81 6.59 8.83
N SER A 464 -4.05 6.16 8.60
CA SER A 464 -5.09 7.05 8.10
C SER A 464 -5.57 8.01 9.17
N PHE A 465 -6.07 9.17 8.76
CA PHE A 465 -6.60 10.16 9.70
C PHE A 465 -7.70 9.59 10.60
N ASN A 466 -8.60 8.77 10.05
CA ASN A 466 -9.71 8.17 10.80
C ASN A 466 -9.24 7.20 11.91
N ASP A 467 -8.05 6.63 11.80
CA ASP A 467 -7.47 5.77 12.83
C ASP A 467 -7.12 6.52 14.11
N LEU A 468 -6.92 7.84 14.05
CA LEU A 468 -6.61 8.66 15.21
C LEU A 468 -7.67 8.58 16.31
N ALA A 469 -8.90 8.20 15.97
CA ALA A 469 -9.97 7.96 16.93
C ALA A 469 -9.71 6.74 17.83
N ARG A 470 -8.99 5.71 17.34
CA ARG A 470 -8.85 4.40 17.99
C ARG A 470 -7.42 3.96 18.29
N VAL A 471 -6.42 4.48 17.55
CA VAL A 471 -5.02 4.11 17.76
C VAL A 471 -4.51 4.63 19.11
N ASP A 472 -3.66 3.83 19.79
CA ASP A 472 -2.89 4.34 20.92
C ASP A 472 -1.79 5.28 20.43
N LEU A 473 -1.94 6.56 20.72
CA LEU A 473 -0.98 7.61 20.35
C LEU A 473 0.12 7.84 21.41
N SER A 474 0.09 7.13 22.53
CA SER A 474 1.06 7.35 23.62
C SER A 474 2.53 7.16 23.22
N PRO A 475 2.90 6.24 22.30
CA PRO A 475 4.29 6.08 21.89
C PRO A 475 4.79 7.20 20.97
N TYR A 476 3.88 7.88 20.26
CA TYR A 476 4.27 8.82 19.21
C TYR A 476 4.54 10.21 19.77
N LYS A 477 5.78 10.65 19.65
CA LYS A 477 6.31 11.95 20.09
C LYS A 477 6.25 13.01 18.97
N LEU A 478 6.41 12.56 17.71
CA LEU A 478 6.27 13.38 16.50
C LEU A 478 5.17 12.81 15.61
N VAL A 479 4.19 13.65 15.26
CA VAL A 479 3.13 13.32 14.31
C VAL A 479 3.24 14.23 13.10
N VAL A 480 3.25 13.68 11.89
CA VAL A 480 3.46 14.40 10.63
C VAL A 480 2.21 14.32 9.75
N PHE A 481 1.65 15.46 9.40
CA PHE A 481 0.53 15.61 8.47
C PHE A 481 0.99 16.29 7.17
N PRO A 482 1.32 15.53 6.14
CA PRO A 482 1.83 16.10 4.90
C PRO A 482 0.73 16.67 3.99
N GLY A 483 -0.53 16.27 4.16
CA GLY A 483 -1.63 16.63 3.28
C GLY A 483 -2.98 16.71 4.02
N LEU A 484 -3.03 17.39 5.16
CA LEU A 484 -4.27 17.60 5.92
C LEU A 484 -4.96 18.90 5.48
N PHE A 485 -5.48 18.95 4.25
CA PHE A 485 -6.05 20.17 3.66
C PHE A 485 -7.47 20.46 4.18
N GLU A 486 -8.26 19.43 4.45
CA GLU A 486 -9.59 19.58 5.02
C GLU A 486 -9.57 19.28 6.53
N VAL A 487 -10.01 20.27 7.32
CA VAL A 487 -10.23 20.10 8.75
C VAL A 487 -11.65 20.58 9.09
N THR A 488 -12.62 19.66 9.03
CA THR A 488 -13.98 19.92 9.46
C THR A 488 -14.04 20.13 10.99
N PRO A 489 -15.13 20.64 11.56
CA PRO A 489 -15.30 20.76 13.01
C PRO A 489 -15.05 19.43 13.76
N GLU A 490 -15.47 18.30 13.19
CA GLU A 490 -15.28 16.96 13.76
C GLU A 490 -13.78 16.57 13.74
N LYS A 491 -13.08 16.81 12.62
CA LYS A 491 -11.63 16.59 12.52
C LYS A 491 -10.87 17.50 13.49
N ALA A 492 -11.25 18.77 13.63
CA ALA A 492 -10.65 19.70 14.58
C ALA A 492 -10.84 19.20 16.03
N ALA A 493 -12.04 18.74 16.39
CA ALA A 493 -12.31 18.17 17.69
C ALA A 493 -11.46 16.92 17.97
N LEU A 494 -11.32 16.02 16.97
CA LEU A 494 -10.48 14.82 17.07
C LEU A 494 -8.98 15.18 17.25
N LEU A 495 -8.45 16.11 16.45
CA LEU A 495 -7.08 16.59 16.60
C LEU A 495 -6.82 17.13 18.01
N LYS A 496 -7.70 17.98 18.53
CA LYS A 496 -7.60 18.54 19.88
C LYS A 496 -7.67 17.45 20.95
N ALA A 497 -8.61 16.53 20.82
CA ALA A 497 -8.84 15.47 21.81
C ALA A 497 -7.74 14.42 21.86
N ARG A 498 -7.10 14.11 20.73
CA ARG A 498 -6.22 12.95 20.59
C ARG A 498 -4.78 13.29 20.25
N VAL A 499 -4.53 14.27 19.38
CA VAL A 499 -3.21 14.54 18.79
C VAL A 499 -2.52 15.74 19.43
N CYS A 500 -3.18 16.89 19.48
CA CYS A 500 -2.63 18.17 19.91
C CYS A 500 -2.59 18.28 21.45
N LYS A 501 -1.85 17.38 22.09
CA LYS A 501 -1.72 17.30 23.55
C LYS A 501 -0.54 16.42 23.96
N ALA A 502 -0.33 16.26 25.28
CA ALA A 502 0.64 15.35 25.88
C ALA A 502 2.10 15.62 25.45
N GLY A 503 2.46 16.89 25.26
CA GLY A 503 3.82 17.29 24.89
C GLY A 503 4.23 16.95 23.45
N ARG A 504 3.33 16.40 22.63
CA ARG A 504 3.66 16.01 21.24
C ARG A 504 4.09 17.17 20.38
N THR A 505 5.01 16.90 19.48
CA THR A 505 5.29 17.77 18.33
C THR A 505 4.45 17.31 17.15
N VAL A 506 3.71 18.24 16.54
CA VAL A 506 2.87 17.96 15.37
C VAL A 506 3.35 18.82 14.22
N LEU A 507 3.85 18.18 13.15
CA LEU A 507 4.29 18.85 11.93
C LEU A 507 3.16 18.89 10.92
N PHE A 508 2.77 20.08 10.53
CA PHE A 508 1.85 20.35 9.44
C PHE A 508 2.60 20.89 8.22
N VAL A 509 2.20 20.48 7.01
CA VAL A 509 2.89 20.87 5.79
C VAL A 509 1.95 21.56 4.82
N TYR A 510 2.41 22.62 4.19
CA TYR A 510 1.80 23.43 3.14
C TYR A 510 0.53 24.19 3.61
N ALA A 511 -0.66 23.65 3.36
CA ALA A 511 -1.93 24.32 3.62
C ALA A 511 -2.87 23.52 4.55
N PRO A 512 -2.43 23.18 5.79
CA PRO A 512 -3.24 22.36 6.70
C PRO A 512 -4.49 23.13 7.14
N GLY A 513 -5.67 22.47 7.04
CA GLY A 513 -6.94 23.05 7.46
C GLY A 513 -7.41 24.25 6.64
N ILE A 514 -6.86 24.47 5.45
CA ILE A 514 -7.33 25.56 4.55
C ILE A 514 -8.81 25.42 4.23
N SER A 515 -9.32 24.18 4.17
CA SER A 515 -10.75 23.88 3.99
C SER A 515 -11.40 23.42 5.29
N ASP A 516 -12.61 23.91 5.55
CA ASP A 516 -13.52 23.38 6.60
C ASP A 516 -14.54 22.36 6.04
N GLY A 517 -14.36 21.97 4.77
CA GLY A 517 -15.30 21.13 4.04
C GLY A 517 -16.34 21.91 3.22
N SER A 518 -16.44 23.24 3.40
CA SER A 518 -17.38 24.09 2.66
C SER A 518 -16.71 25.19 1.82
N THR A 519 -15.61 25.75 2.32
CA THR A 519 -14.88 26.85 1.67
C THR A 519 -13.38 26.73 1.92
N LEU A 520 -12.56 27.43 1.10
CA LEU A 520 -11.14 27.64 1.37
C LEU A 520 -10.90 28.99 2.05
N ASP A 521 -10.13 28.98 3.15
CA ASP A 521 -9.67 30.19 3.83
C ASP A 521 -8.26 30.00 4.40
N PRO A 522 -7.23 30.71 3.86
CA PRO A 522 -5.88 30.63 4.37
C PRO A 522 -5.70 31.09 5.83
N ALA A 523 -6.63 31.84 6.40
CA ALA A 523 -6.56 32.28 7.81
C ALA A 523 -6.63 31.07 8.78
N ARG A 524 -7.36 30.02 8.44
CA ARG A 524 -7.47 28.79 9.22
C ARG A 524 -6.12 28.10 9.47
N ILE A 525 -5.18 28.26 8.53
CA ILE A 525 -3.82 27.70 8.68
C ILE A 525 -3.14 28.31 9.90
N GLN A 526 -3.24 29.64 10.07
CA GLN A 526 -2.67 30.32 11.22
C GLN A 526 -3.39 29.95 12.53
N GLU A 527 -4.69 29.78 12.50
CA GLU A 527 -5.46 29.32 13.67
C GLU A 527 -4.99 27.94 14.13
N LEU A 528 -4.83 26.99 13.19
CA LEU A 528 -4.38 25.65 13.48
C LEU A 528 -2.91 25.59 13.93
N THR A 529 -2.01 26.25 13.20
CA THR A 529 -0.55 26.10 13.38
C THR A 529 0.08 27.16 14.28
N GLY A 530 -0.58 28.30 14.48
CA GLY A 530 0.01 29.47 15.13
C GLY A 530 0.98 30.26 14.26
N THR A 531 1.07 29.93 12.97
CA THR A 531 2.01 30.53 12.00
C THR A 531 1.29 30.97 10.75
N ALA A 532 1.60 32.17 10.25
CA ALA A 532 1.00 32.69 9.03
C ALA A 532 1.32 31.80 7.80
N PHE A 533 0.33 31.67 6.90
CA PHE A 533 0.50 30.94 5.65
C PHE A 533 1.68 31.49 4.83
N LYS A 534 2.44 30.59 4.20
CA LYS A 534 3.63 30.90 3.39
C LYS A 534 4.81 31.53 4.14
N LYS A 535 4.84 31.49 5.46
CA LYS A 535 6.06 31.88 6.20
C LYS A 535 7.19 30.89 5.87
N PRO A 536 8.30 31.32 5.25
CA PRO A 536 9.35 30.41 4.79
C PRO A 536 10.00 29.61 5.90
N GLY A 537 10.47 28.40 5.54
CA GLY A 537 11.15 27.48 6.44
C GLY A 537 10.19 26.74 7.38
N VAL A 538 10.76 26.05 8.37
CA VAL A 538 10.00 25.36 9.41
C VAL A 538 9.86 26.27 10.62
N SER A 539 8.63 26.69 10.91
CA SER A 539 8.29 27.46 12.11
C SER A 539 7.85 26.53 13.23
N VAL A 540 8.18 26.89 14.48
CA VAL A 540 7.78 26.13 15.67
C VAL A 540 7.07 27.09 16.64
N ALA A 541 5.90 26.70 17.12
CA ALA A 541 5.10 27.47 18.07
C ALA A 541 4.69 26.58 19.25
N GLN A 542 4.94 27.03 20.48
CA GLN A 542 4.44 26.36 21.66
C GLN A 542 2.94 26.61 21.78
N ARG A 543 2.18 25.57 22.04
CA ARG A 543 0.73 25.60 22.25
C ARG A 543 0.42 25.02 23.63
N ASP A 544 -0.82 25.11 24.06
CA ASP A 544 -1.24 24.55 25.32
C ASP A 544 -1.11 23.01 25.32
N GLY A 545 -0.08 22.51 25.97
CA GLY A 545 0.21 21.08 26.13
C GLY A 545 0.79 20.36 24.91
N TRP A 546 1.20 21.07 23.83
CA TRP A 546 1.83 20.49 22.63
C TRP A 546 2.66 21.54 21.85
N THR A 547 3.41 21.07 20.86
CA THR A 547 4.23 21.91 19.98
C THR A 547 3.72 21.82 18.55
N ALA A 548 3.32 22.95 17.96
CA ALA A 548 3.02 23.03 16.53
C ALA A 548 4.29 23.32 15.74
N ALA A 549 4.61 22.46 14.77
CA ALA A 549 5.61 22.74 13.75
C ALA A 549 4.89 22.93 12.41
N TYR A 550 5.30 23.93 11.64
CA TYR A 550 4.70 24.25 10.36
C TYR A 550 5.76 24.47 9.29
N ALA A 551 5.70 23.69 8.22
CA ALA A 551 6.52 23.85 7.02
C ALA A 551 5.63 24.42 5.89
N ALA A 552 5.90 25.64 5.44
CA ALA A 552 5.10 26.33 4.41
C ALA A 552 5.23 25.68 3.02
N SER A 553 6.27 24.89 2.81
CA SER A 553 6.56 24.20 1.56
C SER A 553 7.07 22.78 1.83
N TYR A 554 6.79 21.86 0.92
CA TYR A 554 7.40 20.52 0.94
C TYR A 554 8.92 20.56 0.80
N ALA A 555 9.48 21.61 0.20
CA ALA A 555 10.92 21.82 0.12
C ALA A 555 11.56 22.11 1.49
N ASP A 556 10.81 22.69 2.43
CA ASP A 556 11.28 22.95 3.80
C ASP A 556 11.33 21.67 4.66
N VAL A 557 10.59 20.62 4.26
CA VAL A 557 10.62 19.32 4.91
C VAL A 557 11.82 18.52 4.39
N THR A 558 13.01 18.83 4.91
CA THR A 558 14.23 18.08 4.60
C THR A 558 14.50 16.99 5.64
N PRO A 559 15.33 15.97 5.33
CA PRO A 559 15.75 14.99 6.35
C PRO A 559 16.36 15.64 7.60
N GLN A 560 17.16 16.70 7.41
CA GLN A 560 17.78 17.44 8.52
C GLN A 560 16.75 18.18 9.36
N ALA A 561 15.74 18.82 8.73
CA ALA A 561 14.66 19.48 9.45
C ALA A 561 13.82 18.47 10.25
N LEU A 562 13.52 17.31 9.66
CA LEU A 562 12.83 16.22 10.34
C LEU A 562 13.64 15.68 11.52
N LYS A 563 14.94 15.46 11.37
CA LYS A 563 15.83 15.03 12.48
C LYS A 563 15.84 16.03 13.60
N LYS A 564 15.95 17.32 13.29
CA LYS A 564 15.92 18.39 14.31
C LYS A 564 14.60 18.40 15.08
N LEU A 565 13.46 18.27 14.38
CA LEU A 565 12.14 18.19 15.02
C LEU A 565 12.01 16.92 15.87
N ALA A 566 12.44 15.77 15.35
CA ALA A 566 12.39 14.50 16.05
C ALA A 566 13.25 14.53 17.32
N ALA A 567 14.48 15.03 17.25
CA ALA A 567 15.36 15.18 18.40
C ALA A 567 14.74 16.13 19.45
N ALA A 568 14.19 17.27 19.03
CA ALA A 568 13.50 18.20 19.93
C ALA A 568 12.25 17.60 20.59
N ALA A 569 11.55 16.70 19.89
CA ALA A 569 10.42 15.92 20.41
C ALA A 569 10.86 14.76 21.34
N GLY A 570 12.16 14.49 21.47
CA GLY A 570 12.70 13.39 22.24
C GLY A 570 12.57 12.01 21.57
N VAL A 571 12.45 11.96 20.23
CA VAL A 571 12.45 10.72 19.45
C VAL A 571 13.83 10.06 19.54
N THR A 572 13.87 8.76 19.73
CA THR A 572 15.09 7.96 19.69
C THR A 572 15.58 7.85 18.24
N LEU A 573 16.69 8.51 17.92
CA LEU A 573 17.40 8.31 16.66
C LEU A 573 18.34 7.12 16.80
N TYR A 574 18.12 6.07 16.02
CA TYR A 574 18.92 4.84 16.08
C TYR A 574 20.28 5.01 15.39
N CYS A 575 20.32 5.88 14.38
CA CYS A 575 21.53 6.24 13.66
C CYS A 575 21.50 7.73 13.29
N ASP A 576 22.65 8.42 13.45
CA ASP A 576 22.74 9.83 13.11
C ASP A 576 22.83 10.08 11.61
N ASP A 577 23.16 9.06 10.83
CA ASP A 577 23.17 9.18 9.36
C ASP A 577 21.74 9.24 8.79
N GLU A 578 21.64 9.69 7.54
CA GLU A 578 20.37 9.74 6.79
C GLU A 578 20.03 8.36 6.20
N VAL A 579 19.62 7.44 7.06
CA VAL A 579 19.41 6.03 6.71
C VAL A 579 18.04 5.54 7.14
N PRO A 580 17.45 4.59 6.40
CA PRO A 580 16.24 3.91 6.84
C PRO A 580 16.52 2.96 8.01
N VAL A 581 15.61 3.02 8.97
CA VAL A 581 15.59 2.13 10.14
C VAL A 581 14.22 1.49 10.25
N PHE A 582 14.20 0.16 10.38
CA PHE A 582 12.98 -0.61 10.69
C PHE A 582 13.15 -1.25 12.06
N ALA A 583 12.12 -1.22 12.90
CA ALA A 583 12.21 -1.83 14.22
C ALA A 583 10.85 -2.31 14.72
N SER A 584 10.82 -3.51 15.31
CA SER A 584 9.68 -4.08 16.01
C SER A 584 10.16 -5.10 17.05
N GLY A 585 9.57 -5.09 18.23
CA GLY A 585 9.95 -6.01 19.29
C GLY A 585 11.44 -5.93 19.64
N GLN A 586 12.14 -7.03 19.41
CA GLN A 586 13.58 -7.13 19.65
C GLN A 586 14.43 -6.92 18.38
N LEU A 587 13.80 -6.68 17.23
CA LEU A 587 14.48 -6.56 15.94
C LEU A 587 14.69 -5.11 15.56
N VAL A 588 15.89 -4.83 15.01
CA VAL A 588 16.26 -3.55 14.42
C VAL A 588 17.01 -3.82 13.11
N ALA A 589 16.55 -3.26 12.00
CA ALA A 589 17.26 -3.30 10.73
C ALA A 589 17.69 -1.90 10.30
N ILE A 590 18.89 -1.81 9.73
CA ILE A 590 19.45 -0.58 9.19
C ILE A 590 20.04 -0.89 7.81
N HIS A 591 19.70 -0.06 6.83
CA HIS A 591 20.20 -0.17 5.46
C HIS A 591 21.02 1.08 5.10
N LEU A 592 22.18 0.87 4.45
CA LEU A 592 23.08 1.95 4.06
C LEU A 592 23.59 1.75 2.63
N ALA A 593 23.69 2.87 1.89
CA ALA A 593 24.42 2.91 0.61
C ALA A 593 25.94 2.96 0.83
N GLN A 594 26.38 3.66 1.87
CA GLN A 594 27.78 3.85 2.23
C GLN A 594 28.02 3.31 3.64
N GLY A 595 28.79 2.26 3.73
CA GLY A 595 29.13 1.58 4.98
C GLY A 595 30.11 2.36 5.87
N GLY A 596 30.96 1.61 6.56
CA GLY A 596 31.90 2.13 7.56
C GLY A 596 31.41 1.93 8.99
N VAL A 597 32.15 2.46 9.95
CA VAL A 597 31.79 2.36 11.37
C VAL A 597 30.68 3.34 11.70
N LYS A 598 29.57 2.81 12.25
CA LYS A 598 28.41 3.60 12.73
C LYS A 598 28.15 3.30 14.20
N THR A 599 27.77 4.32 14.94
CA THR A 599 27.25 4.15 16.31
C THR A 599 25.75 4.00 16.24
N ILE A 600 25.25 2.88 16.76
CA ILE A 600 23.82 2.57 16.80
C ILE A 600 23.31 2.80 18.22
N THR A 601 22.20 3.56 18.35
CA THR A 601 21.52 3.84 19.62
C THR A 601 20.20 3.07 19.68
N LEU A 602 20.03 2.25 20.71
CA LEU A 602 18.82 1.45 20.90
C LEU A 602 17.81 2.19 21.81
N PRO A 603 16.50 1.90 21.68
CA PRO A 603 15.49 2.53 22.52
C PRO A 603 15.56 2.07 23.98
N VAL A 604 16.07 0.87 24.21
CA VAL A 604 16.20 0.23 25.52
C VAL A 604 17.64 -0.27 25.72
N ALA A 605 18.07 -0.37 26.95
CA ALA A 605 19.33 -1.03 27.29
C ALA A 605 19.19 -2.56 27.07
N CYS A 606 20.22 -3.17 26.55
CA CYS A 606 20.36 -4.61 26.47
C CYS A 606 21.83 -5.00 26.67
N ARG A 607 22.08 -6.29 26.89
CA ARG A 607 23.43 -6.79 27.13
C ARG A 607 24.27 -6.83 25.85
N GLU A 608 23.67 -7.31 24.79
CA GLU A 608 24.32 -7.51 23.51
C GLU A 608 23.31 -7.45 22.36
N VAL A 609 23.78 -7.26 21.16
CA VAL A 609 23.01 -7.48 19.94
C VAL A 609 23.63 -8.60 19.12
N ARG A 610 22.78 -9.37 18.46
CA ARG A 610 23.21 -10.37 17.49
C ARG A 610 22.86 -9.90 16.09
N GLU A 611 23.84 -9.69 15.22
CA GLU A 611 23.59 -9.45 13.81
C GLU A 611 23.23 -10.79 13.13
N LEU A 612 22.04 -10.87 12.55
CA LEU A 612 21.41 -12.14 12.21
C LEU A 612 21.86 -12.74 10.88
N TYR A 613 22.41 -11.92 9.96
CA TYR A 613 22.96 -12.43 8.69
C TYR A 613 24.33 -13.06 8.86
N THR A 614 25.16 -12.55 9.75
CA THR A 614 26.51 -13.05 10.00
C THR A 614 26.62 -13.90 11.27
N GLY A 615 25.64 -13.82 12.17
CA GLY A 615 25.68 -14.43 13.50
C GLY A 615 26.59 -13.71 14.50
N ARG A 616 27.18 -12.57 14.13
CA ARG A 616 28.10 -11.82 14.96
C ARG A 616 27.38 -11.24 16.18
N VAL A 617 27.96 -11.45 17.36
CA VAL A 617 27.50 -10.85 18.62
C VAL A 617 28.35 -9.61 18.92
N VAL A 618 27.67 -8.51 19.28
CA VAL A 618 28.30 -7.25 19.62
C VAL A 618 27.81 -6.83 21.00
N PRO A 619 28.73 -6.60 21.98
CA PRO A 619 28.34 -6.11 23.30
C PRO A 619 27.81 -4.66 23.19
N VAL A 620 26.79 -4.35 24.00
CA VAL A 620 26.15 -3.04 24.04
C VAL A 620 26.59 -2.30 25.29
N GLN A 621 26.99 -1.04 25.17
CA GLN A 621 27.32 -0.16 26.29
C GLN A 621 26.12 0.74 26.58
N GLY A 622 25.37 0.39 27.64
CA GLY A 622 24.10 1.06 27.94
C GLY A 622 23.06 0.85 26.85
N LYS A 623 22.95 1.80 25.94
CA LYS A 623 22.04 1.74 24.77
C LYS A 623 22.80 1.83 23.44
N GLN A 624 24.12 1.84 23.43
CA GLN A 624 24.90 2.12 22.22
C GLN A 624 25.90 1.01 21.93
N PHE A 625 26.13 0.78 20.64
CA PHE A 625 27.20 -0.08 20.16
C PHE A 625 27.73 0.39 18.82
N PRO A 626 29.03 0.24 18.54
CA PRO A 626 29.60 0.47 17.23
C PRO A 626 29.41 -0.77 16.35
N TYR A 627 29.10 -0.54 15.07
CA TYR A 627 29.05 -1.61 14.07
C TYR A 627 29.68 -1.16 12.75
N THR A 628 30.45 -2.05 12.11
CA THR A 628 31.06 -1.79 10.81
C THR A 628 30.24 -2.42 9.71
N PHE A 629 29.63 -1.60 8.89
CA PHE A 629 28.85 -2.00 7.72
C PHE A 629 29.73 -2.08 6.47
N ALA A 630 29.43 -3.00 5.57
CA ALA A 630 29.98 -3.01 4.21
C ALA A 630 29.34 -1.88 3.36
N THR A 631 29.81 -1.72 2.12
CA THR A 631 29.27 -0.72 1.17
C THR A 631 28.81 -1.41 -0.12
N PRO A 632 27.48 -1.42 -0.43
CA PRO A 632 26.35 -1.16 0.46
C PRO A 632 26.10 -2.30 1.46
N ASP A 633 25.23 -2.10 2.46
CA ASP A 633 24.86 -3.17 3.40
C ASP A 633 23.46 -2.99 4.00
N THR A 634 22.94 -4.10 4.50
CA THR A 634 21.78 -4.16 5.41
C THR A 634 22.12 -5.11 6.55
N ALA A 635 22.06 -4.62 7.77
CA ALA A 635 22.19 -5.44 8.97
C ALA A 635 20.83 -5.58 9.66
N LEU A 636 20.55 -6.76 10.20
CA LEU A 636 19.39 -7.08 11.01
C LEU A 636 19.87 -7.55 12.39
N PHE A 637 19.59 -6.74 13.42
CA PHE A 637 20.00 -7.01 14.79
C PHE A 637 18.84 -7.56 15.62
N GLU A 638 19.13 -8.57 16.42
CA GLU A 638 18.30 -9.03 17.54
C GLU A 638 18.88 -8.47 18.83
N MET A 639 18.08 -7.68 19.57
CA MET A 639 18.45 -7.20 20.92
C MET A 639 18.31 -8.36 21.91
N VAL A 640 19.39 -8.68 22.64
CA VAL A 640 19.41 -9.73 23.67
C VAL A 640 19.35 -9.06 25.04
N PRO A 641 18.30 -9.29 25.83
CA PRO A 641 18.09 -8.68 27.15
C PRO A 641 19.24 -8.86 28.13
#